data_027f4d9bcb16bb8de90e00f59b920caa
#
_entry.id   027f4d9bcb16bb8de90e00f59b920caa
#
_cell.length_a   1.000
_cell.length_b   1.000
_cell.length_c   1.000
_cell.angle_alpha   90.00
_cell.angle_beta   90.00
_cell.angle_gamma   90.00
#
_symmetry.space_group_name_H-M   'P 1'
#
loop_
_entity.id
_entity.type
_entity.pdbx_description
1 polymer ?
#
loop_
_entity_poly.entity_id
_entity_poly.type
_entity_poly.pdbx_seq_one_letter_code
_entity_poly.pdbx_strand_id
1 'polypeptide(L)'
;MKGRYALGLDFGGGGVRAALLDVDGRRVTAAARPFASVPELAVPAGFCFDARAAWQAVCAAAADARERAGAKPDEIGAVAASSMRHGSVLLDAAGSVLLATPNRDARGFVPAAEWAAARGEEIQRRTGHWPHPIHAASRLRGIALQDPALFARVATHLAISDWLAFEACGERATDPTQAGETLVFDLATRRFDDALIAELGLSRTLFPRVAEPGSPIGSVRPAAASALGVARDAAVSVGAADTQCAQVGGDALAPGAWCLVAGSTAPLVVVASSPRVEARLWTSHAPVAPRFVLESNAGGVGESLEWLASALYAEHAHPLLHLLDAAARAKPGAGGVLSSAVGHVMDARALSLPLGTVTLAPIVGADGAERRALLARGVVEGAAFALRANVEQLAAALGARPSRCVAVGGLARSAAFTQILADVLGCEVVVPREHGATAFGAALCAAVGAGAFRDLESAARECVGVARRHEPDARASAICAESFSVWQALHAAHQPARGPATGHALRQLGAQGPAASAVQVARPKVLVASDMDEASLARLREIAEVEYASFRKAGRLLRGDALVAALEGVQVFVTEIDVAEAQALARCRELRVVAVCRGDAVNVDVAACSALGIPVVHTPGRNADAVADLTLAFLLMLARKLPEATAYLREPGGKPGDLGRMGRAFATFQGRELWHRTVGLVGLGAVGRKVLARLRGFEARVLAYDPVLGDDAVRLAGAEPVSFAELLAQSEFVSLHAAVTDASRGLIGTRALAAMRPGACLVNTARAALVDEAALAEALKSGQLAGAALDVFAVEPPGSDHPLLALPNVIATPHVGGNTLDVAAHQGRIAVDEIAHLLAGQPPRHCLNPETLPGFSFSKSRPAPPVDLLERLGGAPGPAITDLARDAAAREVKR
;
A
#
# COMPACT_ATOMS: atom_id res chain seq x y z
N MET A 1 33.96 -18.21 -32.95
CA MET A 1 34.05 -16.98 -32.11
C MET A 1 35.50 -16.50 -32.09
N LYS A 2 35.73 -15.18 -32.21
CA LYS A 2 37.03 -14.62 -31.87
C LYS A 2 37.07 -14.49 -30.35
N GLY A 3 38.16 -14.94 -29.70
CA GLY A 3 38.28 -14.96 -28.26
C GLY A 3 37.69 -16.23 -27.62
N ARG A 4 38.15 -16.48 -26.38
CA ARG A 4 37.84 -17.67 -25.57
C ARG A 4 36.57 -17.50 -24.72
N TYR A 5 36.24 -16.24 -24.36
CA TYR A 5 35.20 -15.95 -23.41
C TYR A 5 34.02 -15.18 -24.03
N ALA A 6 32.82 -15.48 -23.52
CA ALA A 6 31.59 -14.72 -23.76
C ALA A 6 31.09 -14.09 -22.45
N LEU A 7 30.79 -12.78 -22.47
CA LEU A 7 30.32 -12.00 -21.33
C LEU A 7 28.80 -11.86 -21.37
N GLY A 8 28.12 -12.35 -20.34
CA GLY A 8 26.72 -12.10 -20.08
C GLY A 8 26.55 -11.08 -18.97
N LEU A 9 25.73 -10.08 -19.21
CA LEU A 9 25.36 -9.04 -18.25
C LEU A 9 23.90 -9.24 -17.82
N ASP A 10 23.60 -9.01 -16.55
CA ASP A 10 22.25 -9.10 -16.01
C ASP A 10 21.99 -7.92 -15.07
N PHE A 11 20.91 -7.18 -15.34
CA PHE A 11 20.43 -6.09 -14.51
C PHE A 11 19.15 -6.53 -13.78
N GLY A 12 19.31 -7.10 -12.59
CA GLY A 12 18.20 -7.58 -11.75
C GLY A 12 17.68 -6.54 -10.76
N GLY A 13 16.58 -6.86 -10.07
CA GLY A 13 15.92 -5.94 -9.12
C GLY A 13 16.76 -5.55 -7.89
N GLY A 14 17.68 -6.41 -7.44
CA GLY A 14 18.57 -6.15 -6.30
C GLY A 14 20.02 -5.85 -6.66
N GLY A 15 20.36 -5.75 -7.93
CA GLY A 15 21.73 -5.46 -8.36
C GLY A 15 22.09 -5.96 -9.74
N VAL A 16 23.32 -5.67 -10.15
CA VAL A 16 23.86 -6.08 -11.45
C VAL A 16 24.78 -7.29 -11.29
N ARG A 17 24.81 -8.15 -12.31
CA ARG A 17 25.65 -9.36 -12.36
C ARG A 17 26.35 -9.44 -13.69
N ALA A 18 27.54 -10.02 -13.68
CA ALA A 18 28.29 -10.37 -14.88
C ALA A 18 28.71 -11.84 -14.80
N ALA A 19 28.53 -12.58 -15.86
CA ALA A 19 28.98 -13.97 -15.99
C ALA A 19 29.90 -14.07 -17.22
N LEU A 20 31.09 -14.60 -17.00
CA LEU A 20 32.10 -14.86 -18.03
C LEU A 20 32.14 -16.37 -18.32
N LEU A 21 31.63 -16.76 -19.47
CA LEU A 21 31.67 -18.14 -19.95
C LEU A 21 32.96 -18.43 -20.70
N ASP A 22 33.78 -19.36 -20.18
CA ASP A 22 34.86 -20.01 -20.93
C ASP A 22 34.23 -21.03 -21.89
N VAL A 23 34.19 -20.70 -23.17
CA VAL A 23 33.52 -21.52 -24.19
C VAL A 23 34.21 -22.88 -24.39
N ASP A 24 35.55 -22.93 -24.27
CA ASP A 24 36.31 -24.15 -24.43
C ASP A 24 36.26 -25.04 -23.17
N GLY A 25 36.46 -24.41 -22.02
CA GLY A 25 36.43 -25.07 -20.71
C GLY A 25 35.02 -25.29 -20.14
N ARG A 26 33.99 -24.69 -20.74
CA ARG A 26 32.58 -24.75 -20.31
C ARG A 26 32.42 -24.40 -18.81
N ARG A 27 33.19 -23.41 -18.37
CA ARG A 27 33.20 -22.92 -16.99
C ARG A 27 32.66 -21.48 -16.96
N VAL A 28 31.95 -21.16 -15.89
CA VAL A 28 31.42 -19.82 -15.66
C VAL A 28 32.08 -19.20 -14.45
N THR A 29 32.50 -17.95 -14.59
CA THR A 29 32.97 -17.11 -13.49
C THR A 29 32.03 -15.93 -13.41
N ALA A 30 31.45 -15.68 -12.24
CA ALA A 30 30.48 -14.62 -12.06
C ALA A 30 30.89 -13.65 -10.94
N ALA A 31 30.41 -12.41 -11.08
CA ALA A 31 30.51 -11.37 -10.06
C ALA A 31 29.18 -10.59 -9.99
N ALA A 32 28.93 -9.96 -8.86
CA ALA A 32 27.74 -9.16 -8.64
C ALA A 32 28.06 -7.88 -7.86
N ARG A 33 27.32 -6.83 -8.15
CA ARG A 33 27.36 -5.55 -7.46
C ARG A 33 25.95 -5.14 -7.05
N PRO A 34 25.72 -4.65 -5.83
CA PRO A 34 24.42 -4.13 -5.44
C PRO A 34 24.10 -2.87 -6.25
N PHE A 35 22.84 -2.71 -6.59
CA PHE A 35 22.33 -1.51 -7.24
C PHE A 35 20.88 -1.30 -6.82
N ALA A 36 20.50 -0.07 -6.49
CA ALA A 36 19.17 0.25 -6.01
C ALA A 36 18.54 1.34 -6.90
N SER A 37 17.24 1.22 -7.10
CA SER A 37 16.39 2.28 -7.63
C SER A 37 15.82 3.11 -6.49
N VAL A 38 15.50 4.37 -6.76
CA VAL A 38 14.97 5.32 -5.79
C VAL A 38 13.52 5.70 -6.15
N PRO A 39 12.66 5.98 -5.16
CA PRO A 39 11.36 6.57 -5.41
C PRO A 39 11.50 7.92 -6.10
N GLU A 40 10.68 8.20 -7.08
CA GLU A 40 10.55 9.52 -7.69
C GLU A 40 9.43 10.28 -7.00
N LEU A 41 9.80 11.12 -6.04
CA LEU A 41 8.88 11.72 -5.07
C LEU A 41 7.78 12.60 -5.71
N ALA A 42 8.06 13.18 -6.89
CA ALA A 42 7.11 14.00 -7.63
C ALA A 42 6.06 13.19 -8.41
N VAL A 43 6.24 11.87 -8.53
CA VAL A 43 5.38 10.99 -9.34
C VAL A 43 4.77 9.91 -8.46
N PRO A 44 3.44 9.86 -8.28
CA PRO A 44 2.80 8.80 -7.50
C PRO A 44 3.17 7.40 -8.00
N ALA A 45 3.71 6.57 -7.10
CA ALA A 45 4.23 5.24 -7.40
C ALA A 45 5.35 5.23 -8.48
N GLY A 46 6.01 6.37 -8.71
CA GLY A 46 7.14 6.51 -9.60
C GLY A 46 8.43 6.03 -8.94
N PHE A 47 9.26 5.34 -9.74
CA PHE A 47 10.62 4.94 -9.37
C PHE A 47 11.55 5.23 -10.53
N CYS A 48 12.76 5.65 -10.23
CA CYS A 48 13.81 5.87 -11.21
C CYS A 48 15.17 5.35 -10.74
N PHE A 49 16.12 5.33 -11.64
CA PHE A 49 17.52 5.09 -11.32
C PHE A 49 18.46 5.94 -12.18
N ASP A 50 19.65 6.19 -11.68
CA ASP A 50 20.71 6.88 -12.43
C ASP A 50 21.34 5.92 -13.44
N ALA A 51 21.08 6.15 -14.73
CA ALA A 51 21.59 5.32 -15.82
C ALA A 51 23.12 5.31 -15.90
N ARG A 52 23.79 6.43 -15.59
CA ARG A 52 25.26 6.50 -15.58
C ARG A 52 25.85 5.65 -14.46
N ALA A 53 25.31 5.76 -13.25
CA ALA A 53 25.71 4.93 -12.13
C ALA A 53 25.42 3.44 -12.40
N ALA A 54 24.29 3.13 -13.06
CA ALA A 54 23.94 1.78 -13.49
C ALA A 54 24.97 1.18 -14.46
N TRP A 55 25.35 1.92 -15.50
CA TRP A 55 26.38 1.49 -16.42
C TRP A 55 27.73 1.26 -15.75
N GLN A 56 28.13 2.16 -14.85
CA GLN A 56 29.35 2.00 -14.06
C GLN A 56 29.33 0.73 -13.19
N ALA A 57 28.20 0.44 -12.55
CA ALA A 57 28.05 -0.79 -11.74
C ALA A 57 28.15 -2.06 -12.61
N VAL A 58 27.59 -2.05 -13.81
CA VAL A 58 27.69 -3.16 -14.79
C VAL A 58 29.15 -3.34 -15.21
N CYS A 59 29.85 -2.26 -15.56
CA CYS A 59 31.27 -2.32 -15.94
C CYS A 59 32.15 -2.85 -14.79
N ALA A 60 31.86 -2.43 -13.55
CA ALA A 60 32.59 -2.92 -12.37
C ALA A 60 32.34 -4.41 -12.12
N ALA A 61 31.09 -4.91 -12.29
CA ALA A 61 30.78 -6.34 -12.20
C ALA A 61 31.48 -7.15 -13.30
N ALA A 62 31.56 -6.63 -14.53
CA ALA A 62 32.29 -7.25 -15.63
C ALA A 62 33.81 -7.33 -15.34
N ALA A 63 34.39 -6.26 -14.79
CA ALA A 63 35.80 -6.23 -14.39
C ALA A 63 36.09 -7.27 -13.28
N ASP A 64 35.22 -7.35 -12.25
CA ASP A 64 35.36 -8.35 -11.18
C ASP A 64 35.28 -9.80 -11.72
N ALA A 65 34.35 -10.07 -12.64
CA ALA A 65 34.22 -11.39 -13.24
C ALA A 65 35.46 -11.76 -14.07
N ARG A 66 35.98 -10.82 -14.85
CA ARG A 66 37.19 -10.96 -15.66
C ARG A 66 38.40 -11.23 -14.77
N GLU A 67 38.59 -10.45 -13.69
CA GLU A 67 39.70 -10.60 -12.76
C GLU A 67 39.68 -11.99 -12.09
N ARG A 68 38.53 -12.42 -11.62
CA ARG A 68 38.34 -13.75 -11.02
C ARG A 68 38.61 -14.90 -12.00
N ALA A 69 38.31 -14.68 -13.28
CA ALA A 69 38.62 -15.67 -14.35
C ALA A 69 40.05 -15.64 -14.80
N GLY A 70 40.84 -14.61 -14.44
CA GLY A 70 42.18 -14.38 -14.98
C GLY A 70 42.20 -14.11 -16.49
N ALA A 71 41.08 -13.64 -17.05
CA ALA A 71 40.95 -13.41 -18.47
C ALA A 71 41.49 -12.03 -18.88
N LYS A 72 42.10 -11.97 -20.07
CA LYS A 72 42.52 -10.70 -20.67
C LYS A 72 41.39 -10.08 -21.51
N PRO A 73 41.36 -8.74 -21.70
CA PRO A 73 40.33 -8.09 -22.49
C PRO A 73 40.18 -8.63 -23.92
N ASP A 74 41.31 -8.90 -24.57
CA ASP A 74 41.34 -9.45 -25.94
C ASP A 74 40.85 -10.90 -26.07
N GLU A 75 40.75 -11.61 -24.96
CA GLU A 75 40.19 -12.97 -24.92
C GLU A 75 38.65 -12.96 -24.82
N ILE A 76 37.99 -11.83 -24.54
CA ILE A 76 36.52 -11.70 -24.40
C ILE A 76 35.95 -11.18 -25.73
N GLY A 77 35.45 -12.08 -26.56
CA GLY A 77 35.06 -11.81 -27.93
C GLY A 77 33.56 -11.56 -28.15
N ALA A 78 32.73 -11.69 -27.13
CA ALA A 78 31.28 -11.53 -27.25
C ALA A 78 30.64 -10.98 -25.97
N VAL A 79 29.56 -10.21 -26.13
CA VAL A 79 28.77 -9.60 -25.06
C VAL A 79 27.27 -9.71 -25.37
N ALA A 80 26.47 -10.05 -24.38
CA ALA A 80 25.02 -9.87 -24.45
C ALA A 80 24.46 -9.48 -23.06
N ALA A 81 23.30 -8.83 -23.03
CA ALA A 81 22.69 -8.36 -21.81
C ALA A 81 21.29 -8.95 -21.60
N SER A 82 20.96 -9.18 -20.35
CA SER A 82 19.64 -9.48 -19.82
C SER A 82 19.25 -8.44 -18.80
N SER A 83 17.97 -8.27 -18.56
CA SER A 83 17.50 -7.41 -17.47
C SER A 83 16.16 -7.85 -16.94
N MET A 84 15.81 -7.35 -15.73
CA MET A 84 14.45 -7.45 -15.23
C MET A 84 13.46 -7.01 -16.30
N ARG A 85 12.37 -7.76 -16.43
CA ARG A 85 11.24 -7.40 -17.31
C ARG A 85 10.62 -6.08 -16.84
N HIS A 86 9.93 -5.41 -17.74
CA HIS A 86 9.22 -4.16 -17.51
C HIS A 86 10.10 -2.96 -17.10
N GLY A 87 11.43 -3.09 -17.01
CA GLY A 87 12.31 -1.93 -16.83
C GLY A 87 12.41 -1.13 -18.14
N SER A 88 12.44 0.20 -18.06
CA SER A 88 12.40 1.09 -19.24
C SER A 88 13.48 2.15 -19.17
N VAL A 89 14.13 2.41 -20.30
CA VAL A 89 15.05 3.54 -20.53
C VAL A 89 14.57 4.33 -21.72
N LEU A 90 14.30 5.61 -21.54
CA LEU A 90 13.82 6.51 -22.57
C LEU A 90 14.96 7.36 -23.09
N LEU A 91 15.17 7.34 -24.40
CA LEU A 91 16.22 8.08 -25.08
C LEU A 91 15.65 9.23 -25.91
N ASP A 92 16.40 10.32 -26.00
CA ASP A 92 16.17 11.37 -27.01
C ASP A 92 16.69 10.95 -28.39
N ALA A 93 16.52 11.85 -29.38
CA ALA A 93 16.99 11.61 -30.75
C ALA A 93 18.50 11.44 -30.84
N ALA A 94 19.27 12.09 -29.96
CA ALA A 94 20.72 11.98 -29.88
C ALA A 94 21.20 10.71 -29.17
N GLY A 95 20.30 9.96 -28.52
CA GLY A 95 20.60 8.76 -27.75
C GLY A 95 20.94 9.05 -26.29
N SER A 96 20.69 10.26 -25.80
CA SER A 96 20.87 10.59 -24.39
C SER A 96 19.70 10.08 -23.57
N VAL A 97 20.00 9.55 -22.37
CA VAL A 97 18.96 9.06 -21.46
C VAL A 97 18.18 10.23 -20.87
N LEU A 98 16.86 10.21 -21.08
CA LEU A 98 15.91 11.16 -20.51
C LEU A 98 15.35 10.69 -19.17
N LEU A 99 15.05 9.38 -19.07
CA LEU A 99 14.47 8.75 -17.89
C LEU A 99 14.81 7.25 -17.90
N ALA A 100 15.16 6.72 -16.74
CA ALA A 100 15.36 5.27 -16.54
C ALA A 100 14.56 4.79 -15.34
N THR A 101 13.70 3.78 -15.55
CA THR A 101 12.75 3.28 -14.55
C THR A 101 12.85 1.77 -14.34
N PRO A 102 12.77 1.28 -13.09
CA PRO A 102 12.75 -0.15 -12.79
C PRO A 102 11.37 -0.77 -13.05
N ASN A 103 11.26 -2.08 -12.89
CA ASN A 103 10.01 -2.84 -13.07
C ASN A 103 8.90 -2.47 -12.08
N ARG A 104 9.22 -1.96 -10.89
CA ARG A 104 8.26 -1.53 -9.87
C ARG A 104 7.67 -0.13 -10.08
N ASP A 105 8.15 0.60 -11.09
CA ASP A 105 7.59 1.89 -11.47
C ASP A 105 6.16 1.73 -12.02
N ALA A 106 5.19 2.36 -11.36
CA ALA A 106 3.77 2.22 -11.67
C ALA A 106 3.10 3.54 -12.12
N ARG A 107 3.87 4.50 -12.65
CA ARG A 107 3.34 5.77 -13.21
C ARG A 107 2.31 5.59 -14.34
N GLY A 108 2.25 4.42 -14.94
CA GLY A 108 1.26 4.02 -15.93
C GLY A 108 -0.10 3.57 -15.38
N PHE A 109 -0.39 3.78 -14.08
CA PHE A 109 -1.58 3.24 -13.43
C PHE A 109 -2.89 3.69 -14.09
N VAL A 110 -3.04 4.98 -14.37
CA VAL A 110 -4.29 5.54 -14.94
C VAL A 110 -4.55 4.96 -16.33
N PRO A 111 -3.62 5.05 -17.32
CA PRO A 111 -3.85 4.44 -18.64
C PRO A 111 -4.10 2.93 -18.56
N ALA A 112 -3.38 2.21 -17.70
CA ALA A 112 -3.56 0.76 -17.56
C ALA A 112 -4.97 0.42 -17.07
N ALA A 113 -5.49 1.15 -16.06
CA ALA A 113 -6.84 0.96 -15.52
C ALA A 113 -7.92 1.28 -16.56
N GLU A 114 -7.76 2.37 -17.31
CA GLU A 114 -8.66 2.74 -18.41
C GLU A 114 -8.70 1.69 -19.51
N TRP A 115 -7.53 1.22 -19.97
CA TRP A 115 -7.43 0.19 -20.99
C TRP A 115 -7.94 -1.17 -20.50
N ALA A 116 -7.67 -1.53 -19.24
CA ALA A 116 -8.20 -2.74 -18.65
C ALA A 116 -9.73 -2.75 -18.63
N ALA A 117 -10.36 -1.63 -18.24
CA ALA A 117 -11.80 -1.48 -18.21
C ALA A 117 -12.46 -1.46 -19.60
N ALA A 118 -11.83 -0.78 -20.57
CA ALA A 118 -12.41 -0.59 -21.90
C ALA A 118 -12.13 -1.75 -22.85
N ARG A 119 -10.93 -2.35 -22.82
CA ARG A 119 -10.43 -3.27 -23.85
C ARG A 119 -9.51 -4.38 -23.30
N GLY A 120 -9.52 -4.66 -22.02
CA GLY A 120 -8.57 -5.57 -21.39
C GLY A 120 -8.50 -6.96 -22.05
N GLU A 121 -9.66 -7.56 -22.38
CA GLU A 121 -9.72 -8.89 -23.00
C GLU A 121 -9.17 -8.90 -24.43
N GLU A 122 -9.43 -7.86 -25.21
CA GLU A 122 -8.89 -7.73 -26.55
C GLU A 122 -7.36 -7.59 -26.52
N ILE A 123 -6.84 -6.70 -25.67
CA ILE A 123 -5.41 -6.49 -25.51
C ILE A 123 -4.74 -7.78 -25.05
N GLN A 124 -5.30 -8.47 -24.04
CA GLN A 124 -4.77 -9.74 -23.54
C GLN A 124 -4.75 -10.82 -24.63
N ARG A 125 -5.79 -10.90 -25.45
CA ARG A 125 -5.86 -11.86 -26.58
C ARG A 125 -4.79 -11.59 -27.64
N ARG A 126 -4.48 -10.31 -27.95
CA ARG A 126 -3.47 -9.92 -28.96
C ARG A 126 -2.05 -10.05 -28.44
N THR A 127 -1.81 -9.68 -27.17
CA THR A 127 -0.45 -9.52 -26.63
C THR A 127 -0.04 -10.60 -25.63
N GLY A 128 -0.99 -11.39 -25.13
CA GLY A 128 -0.78 -12.35 -24.03
C GLY A 128 -0.80 -11.72 -22.63
N HIS A 129 -0.93 -10.38 -22.51
CA HIS A 129 -0.84 -9.63 -21.27
C HIS A 129 -2.09 -8.79 -21.03
N TRP A 130 -2.55 -8.77 -19.78
CA TRP A 130 -3.57 -7.84 -19.32
C TRP A 130 -2.95 -6.45 -19.10
N PRO A 131 -3.64 -5.34 -19.41
CA PRO A 131 -3.11 -4.00 -19.15
C PRO A 131 -2.74 -3.82 -17.67
N HIS A 132 -1.46 -3.56 -17.42
CA HIS A 132 -0.93 -3.36 -16.06
C HIS A 132 -0.02 -2.11 -16.05
N PRO A 133 0.09 -1.38 -14.92
CA PRO A 133 0.92 -0.16 -14.79
C PRO A 133 2.39 -0.36 -15.16
N ILE A 134 2.92 -1.56 -14.98
CA ILE A 134 4.34 -1.89 -15.20
C ILE A 134 4.71 -2.02 -16.68
N HIS A 135 3.76 -2.20 -17.59
CA HIS A 135 4.07 -2.34 -19.02
C HIS A 135 4.54 -1.02 -19.65
N ALA A 136 5.44 -1.12 -20.62
CA ALA A 136 6.04 0.05 -21.26
C ALA A 136 5.01 0.99 -21.91
N ALA A 137 3.99 0.47 -22.61
CA ALA A 137 2.95 1.30 -23.22
C ALA A 137 2.17 2.10 -22.17
N SER A 138 1.81 1.46 -21.04
CA SER A 138 1.11 2.13 -19.93
C SER A 138 1.95 3.27 -19.34
N ARG A 139 3.25 3.05 -19.13
CA ARG A 139 4.17 4.08 -18.62
C ARG A 139 4.38 5.22 -19.61
N LEU A 140 4.61 4.90 -20.89
CA LEU A 140 4.76 5.92 -21.94
C LEU A 140 3.53 6.82 -22.01
N ARG A 141 2.33 6.23 -21.95
CA ARG A 141 1.09 7.00 -21.91
C ARG A 141 0.93 7.79 -20.62
N GLY A 142 1.33 7.21 -19.48
CA GLY A 142 1.37 7.91 -18.19
C GLY A 142 2.28 9.13 -18.22
N ILE A 143 3.47 9.02 -18.81
CA ILE A 143 4.40 10.14 -19.01
C ILE A 143 3.80 11.20 -19.96
N ALA A 144 3.19 10.77 -21.07
CA ALA A 144 2.55 11.70 -22.00
C ALA A 144 1.44 12.55 -21.36
N LEU A 145 0.75 12.02 -20.36
CA LEU A 145 -0.29 12.71 -19.60
C LEU A 145 0.27 13.58 -18.47
N GLN A 146 1.31 13.11 -17.77
CA GLN A 146 1.85 13.78 -16.58
C GLN A 146 2.92 14.81 -16.91
N ASP A 147 3.78 14.53 -17.91
CA ASP A 147 4.84 15.41 -18.39
C ASP A 147 4.91 15.39 -19.93
N PRO A 148 4.02 16.11 -20.63
CA PRO A 148 4.03 16.20 -22.08
C PRO A 148 5.32 16.76 -22.67
N ALA A 149 6.03 17.63 -21.91
CA ALA A 149 7.29 18.23 -22.35
C ALA A 149 8.42 17.23 -22.38
N LEU A 150 8.52 16.36 -21.37
CA LEU A 150 9.43 15.23 -21.36
C LEU A 150 9.07 14.26 -22.48
N PHE A 151 7.78 13.89 -22.60
CA PHE A 151 7.32 12.92 -23.60
C PHE A 151 7.63 13.35 -25.03
N ALA A 152 7.47 14.64 -25.36
CA ALA A 152 7.79 15.19 -26.68
C ALA A 152 9.26 15.05 -27.09
N ARG A 153 10.16 14.85 -26.14
CA ARG A 153 11.60 14.61 -26.37
C ARG A 153 11.93 13.15 -26.55
N VAL A 154 11.03 12.24 -26.17
CA VAL A 154 11.29 10.80 -26.25
C VAL A 154 11.30 10.34 -27.69
N ALA A 155 12.43 9.86 -28.16
CA ALA A 155 12.59 9.31 -29.50
C ALA A 155 12.53 7.77 -29.51
N THR A 156 12.97 7.11 -28.45
CA THR A 156 13.01 5.64 -28.36
C THR A 156 12.82 5.17 -26.93
N HIS A 157 12.01 4.11 -26.75
CA HIS A 157 11.93 3.27 -25.56
C HIS A 157 12.80 2.05 -25.74
N LEU A 158 13.64 1.72 -24.76
CA LEU A 158 14.41 0.50 -24.67
C LEU A 158 14.10 -0.22 -23.34
N ALA A 159 14.06 -1.55 -23.34
CA ALA A 159 14.20 -2.30 -22.11
C ALA A 159 15.61 -2.07 -21.53
N ILE A 160 15.83 -2.37 -20.25
CA ILE A 160 17.15 -2.13 -19.64
C ILE A 160 18.24 -2.97 -20.33
N SER A 161 17.99 -4.22 -20.69
CA SER A 161 18.90 -5.06 -21.46
C SER A 161 19.23 -4.47 -22.84
N ASP A 162 18.23 -3.92 -23.50
CA ASP A 162 18.38 -3.29 -24.82
C ASP A 162 19.21 -2.01 -24.72
N TRP A 163 19.01 -1.25 -23.65
CA TRP A 163 19.82 -0.08 -23.33
C TRP A 163 21.29 -0.44 -23.03
N LEU A 164 21.53 -1.53 -22.28
CA LEU A 164 22.91 -2.01 -22.05
C LEU A 164 23.60 -2.41 -23.35
N ALA A 165 22.88 -3.07 -24.26
CA ALA A 165 23.36 -3.39 -25.58
C ALA A 165 23.62 -2.12 -26.44
N PHE A 166 22.71 -1.13 -26.34
CA PHE A 166 22.88 0.18 -26.98
C PHE A 166 24.13 0.92 -26.45
N GLU A 167 24.35 0.93 -25.12
CA GLU A 167 25.59 1.49 -24.53
C GLU A 167 26.83 0.77 -25.06
N ALA A 168 26.76 -0.54 -25.26
CA ALA A 168 27.87 -1.33 -25.79
C ALA A 168 28.15 -1.07 -27.26
N CYS A 169 27.15 -1.03 -28.16
CA CYS A 169 27.37 -0.99 -29.62
C CYS A 169 26.73 0.20 -30.37
N GLY A 170 25.75 0.90 -29.77
CA GLY A 170 25.03 2.00 -30.38
C GLY A 170 23.80 1.61 -31.20
N GLU A 171 23.51 0.34 -31.31
CA GLU A 171 22.35 -0.17 -32.06
C GLU A 171 21.10 -0.22 -31.17
N ARG A 172 19.95 0.22 -31.69
CA ARG A 172 18.66 0.18 -31.04
C ARG A 172 17.91 -1.08 -31.50
N ALA A 173 17.98 -2.13 -30.69
CA ALA A 173 17.33 -3.41 -30.95
C ALA A 173 16.72 -3.96 -29.66
N THR A 174 15.67 -4.76 -29.79
CA THR A 174 15.03 -5.52 -28.72
C THR A 174 14.81 -6.96 -29.18
N ASP A 175 14.47 -7.83 -28.24
CA ASP A 175 14.10 -9.22 -28.54
C ASP A 175 12.60 -9.47 -28.31
N PRO A 176 12.01 -10.55 -28.85
CA PRO A 176 10.60 -10.86 -28.68
C PRO A 176 10.16 -11.06 -27.24
N THR A 177 11.09 -11.44 -26.32
CA THR A 177 10.75 -11.65 -24.91
C THR A 177 10.61 -10.34 -24.16
N GLN A 178 11.45 -9.33 -24.44
CA GLN A 178 11.31 -7.96 -23.93
C GLN A 178 10.21 -7.18 -24.66
N ALA A 179 10.11 -7.34 -25.98
CA ALA A 179 9.06 -6.68 -26.77
C ALA A 179 7.66 -7.12 -26.33
N GLY A 180 7.47 -8.40 -25.97
CA GLY A 180 6.23 -8.94 -25.41
C GLY A 180 5.77 -8.22 -24.15
N GLU A 181 6.70 -7.79 -23.31
CA GLU A 181 6.41 -7.08 -22.06
C GLU A 181 5.98 -5.60 -22.26
N THR A 182 5.95 -5.13 -23.52
CA THR A 182 5.55 -3.74 -23.83
C THR A 182 4.05 -3.51 -23.86
N LEU A 183 3.21 -4.55 -23.94
CA LEU A 183 1.75 -4.51 -24.14
C LEU A 183 1.31 -4.14 -25.58
N VAL A 184 2.23 -4.00 -26.52
CA VAL A 184 1.95 -3.62 -27.92
C VAL A 184 2.67 -4.54 -28.93
N PHE A 185 3.10 -5.71 -28.48
CA PHE A 185 3.74 -6.70 -29.32
C PHE A 185 2.79 -7.88 -29.54
N ASP A 186 2.49 -8.16 -30.82
CA ASP A 186 1.50 -9.18 -31.16
C ASP A 186 2.05 -10.59 -30.96
N LEU A 187 1.31 -11.39 -30.20
CA LEU A 187 1.72 -12.73 -29.82
C LEU A 187 1.80 -13.71 -30.97
N ALA A 188 0.91 -13.56 -31.97
CA ALA A 188 0.84 -14.48 -33.10
C ALA A 188 1.86 -14.14 -34.23
N THR A 189 2.03 -12.85 -34.53
CA THR A 189 2.88 -12.39 -35.60
C THR A 189 4.34 -12.14 -35.22
N ARG A 190 4.66 -12.07 -33.89
CA ARG A 190 5.98 -11.70 -33.33
C ARG A 190 6.47 -10.34 -33.87
N ARG A 191 5.56 -9.37 -33.94
CA ARG A 191 5.83 -8.00 -34.41
C ARG A 191 5.11 -7.00 -33.52
N PHE A 192 5.62 -5.80 -33.50
CA PHE A 192 4.86 -4.70 -32.91
C PHE A 192 3.56 -4.48 -33.68
N ASP A 193 2.46 -4.31 -32.95
CA ASP A 193 1.14 -4.13 -33.50
C ASP A 193 0.88 -2.64 -33.75
N ASP A 194 1.10 -2.18 -34.96
CA ASP A 194 1.01 -0.76 -35.32
C ASP A 194 -0.40 -0.20 -35.09
N ALA A 195 -1.44 -1.01 -35.29
CA ALA A 195 -2.82 -0.61 -35.02
C ALA A 195 -3.06 -0.42 -33.53
N LEU A 196 -2.64 -1.38 -32.71
CA LEU A 196 -2.77 -1.28 -31.25
C LEU A 196 -1.94 -0.11 -30.68
N ILE A 197 -0.73 0.12 -31.16
CA ILE A 197 0.13 1.25 -30.79
C ILE A 197 -0.61 2.58 -31.04
N ALA A 198 -1.18 2.77 -32.25
CA ALA A 198 -1.91 3.97 -32.60
C ALA A 198 -3.19 4.13 -31.73
N GLU A 199 -3.94 3.04 -31.54
CA GLU A 199 -5.14 3.00 -30.70
C GLU A 199 -4.88 3.36 -29.24
N LEU A 200 -3.70 3.03 -28.72
CA LEU A 200 -3.25 3.41 -27.37
C LEU A 200 -2.65 4.83 -27.30
N GLY A 201 -2.64 5.55 -28.43
CA GLY A 201 -2.16 6.93 -28.52
C GLY A 201 -0.65 7.06 -28.46
N LEU A 202 0.08 6.07 -28.97
CA LEU A 202 1.54 6.03 -29.06
C LEU A 202 2.02 6.03 -30.52
N SER A 203 3.33 6.26 -30.72
CA SER A 203 3.95 6.17 -32.04
C SER A 203 4.76 4.88 -32.17
N ARG A 204 4.69 4.25 -33.36
CA ARG A 204 5.52 3.09 -33.71
C ARG A 204 7.02 3.39 -33.58
N THR A 205 7.42 4.63 -33.84
CA THR A 205 8.82 5.07 -33.80
C THR A 205 9.44 4.98 -32.39
N LEU A 206 8.62 4.91 -31.36
CA LEU A 206 9.11 4.73 -29.98
C LEU A 206 9.74 3.36 -29.75
N PHE A 207 9.39 2.34 -30.55
CA PHE A 207 9.80 0.97 -30.33
C PHE A 207 10.89 0.56 -31.34
N PRO A 208 11.99 -0.09 -30.88
CA PRO A 208 13.13 -0.44 -31.70
C PRO A 208 12.83 -1.59 -32.68
N ARG A 209 13.81 -1.94 -33.54
CA ARG A 209 13.74 -3.14 -34.36
C ARG A 209 13.85 -4.39 -33.48
N VAL A 210 13.24 -5.49 -33.94
CA VAL A 210 13.25 -6.78 -33.24
C VAL A 210 14.31 -7.69 -33.84
N ALA A 211 15.07 -8.40 -33.00
CA ALA A 211 16.03 -9.42 -33.35
C ALA A 211 15.88 -10.62 -32.40
N GLU A 212 16.10 -11.84 -32.88
CA GLU A 212 15.94 -13.03 -32.03
C GLU A 212 17.08 -13.12 -30.98
N PRO A 213 16.82 -13.67 -29.77
CA PRO A 213 17.85 -13.88 -28.76
C PRO A 213 19.06 -14.64 -29.32
N GLY A 214 20.26 -14.16 -29.01
CA GLY A 214 21.50 -14.71 -29.57
C GLY A 214 21.87 -14.17 -30.96
N SER A 215 21.06 -13.30 -31.60
CA SER A 215 21.41 -12.67 -32.86
C SER A 215 22.44 -11.54 -32.66
N PRO A 216 23.50 -11.43 -33.46
CA PRO A 216 24.44 -10.31 -33.41
C PRO A 216 23.77 -9.03 -33.94
N ILE A 217 24.00 -7.91 -33.24
CA ILE A 217 23.43 -6.60 -33.58
C ILE A 217 24.51 -5.56 -33.93
N GLY A 218 25.75 -5.78 -33.57
CA GLY A 218 26.87 -4.88 -33.84
C GLY A 218 28.16 -5.33 -33.18
N SER A 219 29.14 -4.45 -33.19
CA SER A 219 30.42 -4.61 -32.48
C SER A 219 30.52 -3.58 -31.38
N VAL A 220 31.24 -3.91 -30.32
CA VAL A 220 31.44 -3.02 -29.17
C VAL A 220 32.14 -1.71 -29.61
N ARG A 221 31.64 -0.57 -29.15
CA ARG A 221 32.27 0.74 -29.37
C ARG A 221 33.56 0.84 -28.57
N PRO A 222 34.58 1.60 -29.03
CA PRO A 222 35.90 1.70 -28.33
C PRO A 222 35.80 2.09 -26.86
N ALA A 223 34.93 3.04 -26.54
CA ALA A 223 34.72 3.48 -25.15
C ALA A 223 34.12 2.38 -24.27
N ALA A 224 33.10 1.65 -24.81
CA ALA A 224 32.47 0.55 -24.10
C ALA A 224 33.41 -0.67 -23.99
N ALA A 225 34.22 -0.95 -25.00
CA ALA A 225 35.23 -2.01 -24.93
C ALA A 225 36.22 -1.78 -23.78
N SER A 226 36.69 -0.53 -23.62
CA SER A 226 37.55 -0.13 -22.51
C SER A 226 36.85 -0.25 -21.16
N ALA A 227 35.59 0.21 -21.07
CA ALA A 227 34.81 0.21 -19.82
C ALA A 227 34.46 -1.19 -19.33
N LEU A 228 34.02 -2.07 -20.26
CA LEU A 228 33.68 -3.48 -19.97
C LEU A 228 34.91 -4.37 -19.85
N GLY A 229 36.06 -3.95 -20.36
CA GLY A 229 37.29 -4.74 -20.42
C GLY A 229 37.17 -5.94 -21.38
N VAL A 230 36.68 -5.72 -22.60
CA VAL A 230 36.47 -6.72 -23.66
C VAL A 230 37.27 -6.37 -24.90
N ALA A 231 37.37 -7.29 -25.86
CA ALA A 231 38.03 -7.04 -27.13
C ALA A 231 37.41 -5.88 -27.91
N ARG A 232 38.20 -5.08 -28.63
CA ARG A 232 37.70 -3.91 -29.37
C ARG A 232 36.72 -4.23 -30.50
N ASP A 233 36.74 -5.47 -30.98
CA ASP A 233 35.86 -6.01 -32.04
C ASP A 233 34.92 -7.07 -31.49
N ALA A 234 34.71 -7.13 -30.17
CA ALA A 234 33.78 -8.08 -29.57
C ALA A 234 32.38 -7.91 -30.15
N ALA A 235 31.74 -9.01 -30.49
CA ALA A 235 30.37 -9.00 -30.99
C ALA A 235 29.38 -8.68 -29.88
N VAL A 236 28.42 -7.79 -30.14
CA VAL A 236 27.26 -7.56 -29.26
C VAL A 236 26.06 -8.28 -29.83
N SER A 237 25.43 -9.12 -29.02
CA SER A 237 24.26 -9.87 -29.37
C SER A 237 23.06 -9.48 -28.51
N VAL A 238 21.87 -9.66 -29.04
CA VAL A 238 20.64 -9.51 -28.25
C VAL A 238 20.58 -10.65 -27.23
N GLY A 239 20.24 -10.31 -26.00
CA GLY A 239 19.95 -11.29 -24.95
C GLY A 239 18.49 -11.69 -24.96
N ALA A 240 17.92 -11.82 -23.78
CA ALA A 240 16.49 -12.03 -23.55
C ALA A 240 16.11 -11.42 -22.18
N ALA A 241 14.82 -11.35 -21.88
CA ALA A 241 14.36 -10.99 -20.56
C ALA A 241 14.92 -11.95 -19.48
N ASP A 242 15.00 -11.50 -18.23
CA ASP A 242 15.64 -12.24 -17.13
C ASP A 242 15.11 -13.66 -16.95
N THR A 243 13.79 -13.83 -16.96
CA THR A 243 13.13 -15.15 -16.83
C THR A 243 13.49 -16.07 -18.00
N GLN A 244 13.51 -15.54 -19.21
CA GLN A 244 13.86 -16.31 -20.41
C GLN A 244 15.37 -16.61 -20.50
N CYS A 245 16.22 -15.66 -20.10
CA CYS A 245 17.65 -15.97 -19.91
C CYS A 245 17.88 -17.03 -18.84
N ALA A 246 17.10 -17.00 -17.75
CA ALA A 246 17.16 -18.04 -16.74
C ALA A 246 16.72 -19.43 -17.25
N GLN A 247 15.75 -19.49 -18.18
CA GLN A 247 15.42 -20.75 -18.89
C GLN A 247 16.59 -21.26 -19.74
N VAL A 248 17.28 -20.35 -20.47
CA VAL A 248 18.48 -20.71 -21.25
C VAL A 248 19.57 -21.23 -20.33
N GLY A 249 19.89 -20.51 -19.23
CA GLY A 249 20.91 -20.93 -18.26
C GLY A 249 20.53 -22.12 -17.40
N GLY A 250 19.27 -22.57 -17.46
CA GLY A 250 18.74 -23.75 -16.79
C GLY A 250 18.52 -24.97 -17.73
N ASP A 251 18.76 -24.84 -19.01
CA ASP A 251 18.41 -25.83 -20.06
C ASP A 251 16.93 -26.25 -20.01
N ALA A 252 16.04 -25.27 -19.81
CA ALA A 252 14.58 -25.47 -19.76
C ALA A 252 13.88 -24.93 -21.00
N LEU A 253 14.34 -25.34 -22.20
CA LEU A 253 13.93 -24.78 -23.49
C LEU A 253 12.97 -25.68 -24.28
N ALA A 254 12.95 -27.00 -24.00
CA ALA A 254 12.11 -27.94 -24.74
C ALA A 254 10.60 -27.70 -24.44
N PRO A 255 9.70 -27.95 -25.43
CA PRO A 255 8.27 -27.96 -25.17
C PRO A 255 7.90 -28.85 -23.98
N GLY A 256 7.06 -28.33 -23.07
CA GLY A 256 6.70 -29.01 -21.83
C GLY A 256 7.73 -28.88 -20.71
N ALA A 257 8.86 -28.18 -20.89
CA ALA A 257 9.82 -27.90 -19.81
C ALA A 257 9.27 -26.89 -18.82
N TRP A 258 9.39 -27.17 -17.52
CA TRP A 258 8.99 -26.31 -16.40
C TRP A 258 10.22 -25.68 -15.76
N CYS A 259 10.19 -24.37 -15.59
CA CYS A 259 11.26 -23.63 -14.95
C CYS A 259 10.71 -22.68 -13.89
N LEU A 260 11.24 -22.79 -12.67
CA LEU A 260 10.99 -21.86 -11.57
C LEU A 260 12.21 -20.95 -11.39
N VAL A 261 12.02 -19.65 -11.48
CA VAL A 261 13.05 -18.67 -11.13
C VAL A 261 12.83 -18.20 -9.68
N ALA A 262 13.43 -18.91 -8.73
CA ALA A 262 13.31 -18.66 -7.30
C ALA A 262 14.24 -17.51 -6.85
N GLY A 263 13.88 -16.29 -7.18
CA GLY A 263 14.58 -15.04 -6.87
C GLY A 263 13.83 -14.16 -5.86
N SER A 264 14.00 -12.84 -5.98
CA SER A 264 13.17 -11.86 -5.20
C SER A 264 11.69 -12.06 -5.49
N THR A 265 11.34 -12.25 -6.75
CA THR A 265 10.05 -12.77 -7.20
C THR A 265 10.19 -14.24 -7.62
N ALA A 266 9.08 -14.94 -7.83
CA ALA A 266 9.10 -16.36 -8.16
C ALA A 266 8.18 -16.70 -9.36
N PRO A 267 8.56 -16.27 -10.58
CA PRO A 267 7.88 -16.70 -11.79
C PRO A 267 8.12 -18.19 -12.06
N LEU A 268 7.03 -18.87 -12.38
CA LEU A 268 6.99 -20.23 -12.85
C LEU A 268 6.54 -20.23 -14.31
N VAL A 269 7.35 -20.77 -15.20
CA VAL A 269 7.10 -20.75 -16.62
C VAL A 269 7.11 -22.15 -17.21
N VAL A 270 6.28 -22.36 -18.24
CA VAL A 270 6.23 -23.60 -19.02
C VAL A 270 6.35 -23.27 -20.48
N VAL A 271 7.20 -24.01 -21.20
CA VAL A 271 7.38 -23.85 -22.64
C VAL A 271 6.23 -24.56 -23.40
N ALA A 272 5.55 -23.80 -24.26
CA ALA A 272 4.47 -24.29 -25.10
C ALA A 272 4.80 -24.19 -26.59
N SER A 273 4.30 -25.11 -27.41
CA SER A 273 4.48 -25.10 -28.88
C SER A 273 3.51 -24.13 -29.59
N SER A 274 2.43 -23.73 -28.94
CA SER A 274 1.45 -22.80 -29.45
C SER A 274 1.03 -21.80 -28.38
N PRO A 275 0.61 -20.57 -28.74
CA PRO A 275 0.17 -19.59 -27.74
C PRO A 275 -1.15 -20.04 -27.11
N ARG A 276 -1.27 -19.87 -25.83
CA ARG A 276 -2.50 -20.07 -25.03
C ARG A 276 -2.73 -18.84 -24.17
N VAL A 277 -3.82 -18.17 -24.39
CA VAL A 277 -4.18 -16.97 -23.61
C VAL A 277 -5.24 -17.33 -22.61
N GLU A 278 -4.89 -17.28 -21.35
CA GLU A 278 -5.73 -17.59 -20.20
C GLU A 278 -5.95 -16.34 -19.33
N ALA A 279 -7.13 -16.17 -18.78
CA ALA A 279 -7.51 -14.97 -18.05
C ALA A 279 -6.57 -14.61 -16.89
N ARG A 280 -6.06 -15.62 -16.19
CA ARG A 280 -5.25 -15.46 -14.99
C ARG A 280 -3.75 -15.63 -15.20
N LEU A 281 -3.31 -15.94 -16.42
CA LEU A 281 -1.91 -16.21 -16.76
C LEU A 281 -1.36 -15.14 -17.70
N TRP A 282 -0.05 -15.02 -17.74
CA TRP A 282 0.65 -14.33 -18.84
C TRP A 282 1.10 -15.32 -19.89
N THR A 283 1.08 -14.88 -21.14
CA THR A 283 1.64 -15.63 -22.27
C THR A 283 2.62 -14.73 -23.00
N SER A 284 3.87 -15.19 -23.10
CA SER A 284 4.96 -14.46 -23.74
C SER A 284 5.67 -15.36 -24.77
N HIS A 285 6.64 -14.81 -25.48
CA HIS A 285 7.52 -15.55 -26.35
C HIS A 285 8.61 -16.28 -25.56
N ALA A 286 8.91 -17.53 -25.95
CA ALA A 286 10.08 -18.24 -25.48
C ALA A 286 11.35 -17.68 -26.13
N PRO A 287 12.53 -17.89 -25.53
CA PRO A 287 13.80 -17.45 -26.11
C PRO A 287 14.18 -18.20 -27.41
N VAL A 288 13.47 -19.27 -27.73
CA VAL A 288 13.64 -20.06 -28.96
C VAL A 288 12.33 -20.07 -29.76
N ALA A 289 12.37 -19.50 -30.98
CA ALA A 289 11.23 -19.47 -31.90
C ALA A 289 10.94 -20.87 -32.47
N PRO A 290 9.68 -21.18 -32.78
CA PRO A 290 8.43 -20.44 -32.64
C PRO A 290 7.67 -20.82 -31.35
N ARG A 291 8.36 -20.91 -30.22
CA ARG A 291 7.81 -21.34 -28.92
C ARG A 291 7.31 -20.16 -28.09
N PHE A 292 6.44 -20.49 -27.14
CA PHE A 292 5.83 -19.56 -26.21
C PHE A 292 6.11 -20.03 -24.77
N VAL A 293 5.93 -19.13 -23.81
CA VAL A 293 5.89 -19.46 -22.38
C VAL A 293 4.55 -19.05 -21.81
N LEU A 294 3.95 -19.95 -21.02
CA LEU A 294 2.89 -19.61 -20.10
C LEU A 294 3.52 -19.36 -18.75
N GLU A 295 3.12 -18.29 -18.10
CA GLU A 295 3.64 -17.89 -16.80
C GLU A 295 2.54 -17.75 -15.76
N SER A 296 2.82 -18.27 -14.57
CA SER A 296 2.14 -17.94 -13.33
C SER A 296 3.19 -17.55 -12.30
N ASN A 297 2.97 -16.47 -11.55
CA ASN A 297 4.00 -15.86 -10.71
C ASN A 297 3.54 -15.83 -9.24
N ALA A 298 4.32 -16.42 -8.36
CA ALA A 298 4.02 -16.42 -6.93
C ALA A 298 4.41 -15.10 -6.20
N GLY A 299 4.84 -14.09 -6.96
CA GLY A 299 5.18 -12.77 -6.43
C GLY A 299 6.47 -12.71 -5.65
N GLY A 300 6.55 -11.83 -4.67
CA GLY A 300 7.75 -11.50 -3.90
C GLY A 300 8.16 -12.57 -2.86
N VAL A 301 8.31 -13.81 -3.28
CA VAL A 301 8.66 -14.94 -2.38
C VAL A 301 9.99 -14.72 -1.68
N GLY A 302 11.04 -14.37 -2.42
CA GLY A 302 12.37 -14.13 -1.86
C GLY A 302 12.39 -12.94 -0.91
N GLU A 303 11.81 -11.81 -1.31
CA GLU A 303 11.73 -10.60 -0.48
C GLU A 303 10.96 -10.85 0.82
N SER A 304 9.84 -11.56 0.75
CA SER A 304 9.03 -11.89 1.94
C SER A 304 9.77 -12.85 2.88
N LEU A 305 10.50 -13.84 2.33
CA LEU A 305 11.34 -14.74 3.14
C LEU A 305 12.51 -13.99 3.80
N GLU A 306 13.19 -13.08 3.09
CA GLU A 306 14.26 -12.25 3.64
C GLU A 306 13.75 -11.35 4.77
N TRP A 307 12.58 -10.71 4.58
CA TRP A 307 11.96 -9.89 5.60
C TRP A 307 11.61 -10.70 6.86
N LEU A 308 10.95 -11.85 6.69
CA LEU A 308 10.60 -12.73 7.82
C LEU A 308 11.84 -13.31 8.49
N ALA A 309 12.85 -13.67 7.73
CA ALA A 309 14.12 -14.16 8.28
C ALA A 309 14.80 -13.09 9.13
N SER A 310 14.82 -11.84 8.65
CA SER A 310 15.37 -10.71 9.41
C SER A 310 14.60 -10.45 10.71
N ALA A 311 13.29 -10.70 10.74
CA ALA A 311 12.47 -10.58 11.94
C ALA A 311 12.67 -11.74 12.92
N LEU A 312 12.81 -12.97 12.41
CA LEU A 312 12.87 -14.19 13.24
C LEU A 312 14.29 -14.55 13.72
N TYR A 313 15.32 -14.15 12.96
CA TYR A 313 16.71 -14.55 13.10
C TYR A 313 17.67 -13.36 12.94
N ALA A 314 17.28 -12.18 13.42
CA ALA A 314 18.07 -10.95 13.34
C ALA A 314 19.47 -11.06 13.97
N GLU A 315 19.63 -11.97 14.94
CA GLU A 315 20.89 -12.23 15.64
C GLU A 315 21.95 -12.97 14.80
N HIS A 316 21.56 -13.51 13.63
CA HIS A 316 22.46 -14.27 12.76
C HIS A 316 23.00 -13.42 11.61
N ALA A 317 24.27 -13.65 11.21
CA ALA A 317 24.91 -12.93 10.11
C ALA A 317 24.21 -13.15 8.76
N HIS A 318 23.52 -14.28 8.58
CA HIS A 318 22.79 -14.66 7.37
C HIS A 318 21.39 -15.18 7.74
N PRO A 319 20.45 -14.31 8.13
CA PRO A 319 19.13 -14.69 8.63
C PRO A 319 18.36 -15.63 7.70
N LEU A 320 18.34 -15.36 6.38
CA LEU A 320 17.65 -16.20 5.41
C LEU A 320 18.20 -17.63 5.36
N LEU A 321 19.51 -17.82 5.33
CA LEU A 321 20.11 -19.16 5.33
C LEU A 321 19.75 -19.90 6.62
N HIS A 322 19.81 -19.20 7.76
CA HIS A 322 19.44 -19.76 9.04
C HIS A 322 17.96 -20.18 9.10
N LEU A 323 17.06 -19.35 8.58
CA LEU A 323 15.63 -19.69 8.47
C LEU A 323 15.42 -20.95 7.64
N LEU A 324 16.07 -21.07 6.47
CA LEU A 324 15.94 -22.24 5.59
C LEU A 324 16.50 -23.51 6.24
N ASP A 325 17.62 -23.42 6.95
CA ASP A 325 18.21 -24.53 7.69
C ASP A 325 17.33 -24.95 8.89
N ALA A 326 16.73 -23.98 9.59
CA ALA A 326 15.79 -24.27 10.68
C ALA A 326 14.53 -24.98 10.14
N ALA A 327 14.01 -24.53 9.00
CA ALA A 327 12.89 -25.16 8.32
C ALA A 327 13.19 -26.61 7.90
N ALA A 328 14.43 -26.90 7.45
CA ALA A 328 14.84 -28.25 7.10
C ALA A 328 14.86 -29.22 8.29
N ARG A 329 15.23 -28.73 9.46
CA ARG A 329 15.28 -29.55 10.70
C ARG A 329 13.91 -29.85 11.28
N ALA A 330 12.91 -29.01 10.98
CA ALA A 330 11.55 -29.21 11.46
C ALA A 330 10.79 -30.26 10.63
N LYS A 331 9.84 -30.95 11.26
CA LYS A 331 9.03 -31.97 10.60
C LYS A 331 8.13 -31.39 9.52
N PRO A 332 7.88 -32.12 8.41
CA PRO A 332 6.88 -31.77 7.43
C PRO A 332 5.51 -31.50 8.06
N GLY A 333 4.77 -30.55 7.53
CA GLY A 333 3.49 -30.08 8.07
C GLY A 333 3.64 -29.08 9.23
N ALA A 334 4.89 -28.71 9.59
CA ALA A 334 5.22 -27.62 10.52
C ALA A 334 4.45 -27.65 11.86
N GLY A 335 4.03 -28.84 12.35
CA GLY A 335 3.20 -28.95 13.56
C GLY A 335 1.84 -28.21 13.45
N GLY A 336 1.30 -28.04 12.25
CA GLY A 336 0.04 -27.34 11.98
C GLY A 336 0.18 -25.82 11.77
N VAL A 337 1.40 -25.28 11.74
CA VAL A 337 1.64 -23.89 11.33
C VAL A 337 1.43 -23.76 9.82
N LEU A 338 0.52 -22.89 9.40
CA LEU A 338 0.25 -22.60 7.99
C LEU A 338 0.49 -21.12 7.70
N SER A 339 1.14 -20.81 6.59
CA SER A 339 1.43 -19.45 6.18
C SER A 339 1.01 -19.20 4.72
N SER A 340 0.25 -18.14 4.50
CA SER A 340 0.04 -17.54 3.17
C SER A 340 0.71 -16.16 3.06
N ALA A 341 1.57 -15.80 4.03
CA ALA A 341 2.27 -14.52 4.06
C ALA A 341 3.42 -14.44 3.04
N VAL A 342 3.83 -15.59 2.48
CA VAL A 342 4.93 -15.68 1.52
C VAL A 342 4.40 -16.23 0.20
N GLY A 343 4.35 -15.35 -0.79
CA GLY A 343 3.83 -15.70 -2.11
C GLY A 343 2.30 -15.70 -2.21
N HIS A 344 1.80 -15.72 -3.44
CA HIS A 344 0.38 -15.72 -3.75
C HIS A 344 0.10 -16.53 -5.02
N VAL A 345 -1.18 -16.76 -5.31
CA VAL A 345 -1.60 -17.32 -6.60
C VAL A 345 -1.85 -16.16 -7.55
N MET A 346 -1.20 -16.18 -8.70
CA MET A 346 -1.31 -15.14 -9.71
C MET A 346 -2.76 -15.00 -10.21
N ASP A 347 -3.17 -13.77 -10.35
CA ASP A 347 -4.29 -13.37 -11.19
C ASP A 347 -3.83 -12.21 -12.07
N ALA A 348 -3.59 -12.49 -13.34
CA ALA A 348 -3.06 -11.52 -14.29
C ALA A 348 -3.95 -10.28 -14.47
N ARG A 349 -5.25 -10.37 -14.15
CA ARG A 349 -6.22 -9.28 -14.24
C ARG A 349 -6.37 -8.48 -12.94
N ALA A 350 -5.80 -8.96 -11.82
CA ALA A 350 -5.94 -8.32 -10.52
C ALA A 350 -4.84 -7.28 -10.28
N LEU A 351 -5.25 -6.06 -9.96
CA LEU A 351 -4.35 -4.96 -9.55
C LEU A 351 -4.27 -4.81 -8.02
N SER A 352 -4.59 -5.87 -7.26
CA SER A 352 -4.57 -5.84 -5.80
C SER A 352 -3.24 -6.34 -5.23
N LEU A 353 -2.81 -5.75 -4.10
CA LEU A 353 -1.67 -6.27 -3.35
C LEU A 353 -2.01 -7.65 -2.75
N PRO A 354 -1.04 -8.60 -2.76
CA PRO A 354 -1.25 -9.88 -2.10
C PRO A 354 -1.39 -9.68 -0.59
N LEU A 355 -2.39 -10.34 0.00
CA LEU A 355 -2.61 -10.39 1.44
C LEU A 355 -2.26 -11.78 1.93
N GLY A 356 -1.45 -11.86 2.98
CA GLY A 356 -1.06 -13.12 3.59
C GLY A 356 -1.22 -13.13 5.10
N THR A 357 -1.37 -14.33 5.66
CA THR A 357 -1.53 -14.58 7.10
C THR A 357 -0.61 -15.71 7.55
N VAL A 358 -0.34 -15.76 8.84
CA VAL A 358 0.26 -16.91 9.51
C VAL A 358 -0.76 -17.43 10.52
N THR A 359 -1.18 -18.67 10.34
CA THR A 359 -2.10 -19.37 11.25
C THR A 359 -1.28 -20.26 12.17
N LEU A 360 -1.40 -20.04 13.47
CA LEU A 360 -0.68 -20.80 14.49
C LEU A 360 -1.63 -21.79 15.16
N ALA A 361 -1.32 -23.08 15.07
CA ALA A 361 -1.92 -24.06 15.97
C ALA A 361 -1.28 -23.95 17.37
N PRO A 362 -1.97 -24.29 18.47
CA PRO A 362 -1.37 -24.39 19.79
C PRO A 362 -0.24 -25.43 19.79
N ILE A 363 1.02 -24.97 19.81
CA ILE A 363 2.19 -25.85 19.83
C ILE A 363 2.50 -26.19 21.30
N VAL A 364 1.96 -27.31 21.75
CA VAL A 364 2.13 -27.78 23.12
C VAL A 364 3.41 -28.62 23.22
N GLY A 365 4.22 -28.37 24.25
CA GLY A 365 5.38 -29.19 24.56
C GLY A 365 6.69 -28.84 23.85
N ALA A 366 6.69 -27.92 22.88
CA ALA A 366 7.89 -27.48 22.20
C ALA A 366 8.63 -26.40 22.99
N ASP A 367 9.96 -26.41 23.00
CA ASP A 367 10.77 -25.32 23.52
C ASP A 367 10.80 -24.10 22.56
N GLY A 368 11.47 -23.01 22.96
CA GLY A 368 11.51 -21.77 22.16
C GLY A 368 12.22 -21.94 20.81
N ALA A 369 13.25 -22.79 20.76
CA ALA A 369 14.01 -23.05 19.53
C ALA A 369 13.19 -23.93 18.57
N GLU A 370 12.53 -24.96 19.08
CA GLU A 370 11.66 -25.84 18.30
C GLU A 370 10.45 -25.09 17.74
N ARG A 371 9.80 -24.21 18.53
CA ARG A 371 8.70 -23.37 18.07
C ARG A 371 9.13 -22.46 16.93
N ARG A 372 10.33 -21.85 17.02
CA ARG A 372 10.88 -20.99 15.98
C ARG A 372 11.17 -21.78 14.69
N ALA A 373 11.67 -23.01 14.82
CA ALA A 373 11.90 -23.90 13.68
C ALA A 373 10.58 -24.35 13.00
N LEU A 374 9.53 -24.64 13.77
CA LEU A 374 8.21 -24.96 13.23
C LEU A 374 7.59 -23.76 12.50
N LEU A 375 7.74 -22.54 13.04
CA LEU A 375 7.31 -21.31 12.36
C LEU A 375 8.10 -21.11 11.05
N ALA A 376 9.42 -21.28 11.06
CA ALA A 376 10.26 -21.22 9.86
C ALA A 376 9.81 -22.25 8.81
N ARG A 377 9.52 -23.49 9.24
CA ARG A 377 9.01 -24.55 8.37
C ARG A 377 7.66 -24.18 7.74
N GLY A 378 6.69 -23.72 8.53
CA GLY A 378 5.38 -23.30 8.05
C GLY A 378 5.43 -22.15 7.05
N VAL A 379 6.36 -21.22 7.25
CA VAL A 379 6.60 -20.09 6.33
C VAL A 379 7.21 -20.57 5.01
N VAL A 380 8.20 -21.47 5.05
CA VAL A 380 8.84 -22.03 3.83
C VAL A 380 7.90 -22.98 3.09
N GLU A 381 7.14 -23.82 3.80
CA GLU A 381 6.07 -24.64 3.19
C GLU A 381 4.98 -23.76 2.57
N GLY A 382 4.61 -22.66 3.22
CA GLY A 382 3.66 -21.69 2.68
C GLY A 382 4.11 -21.07 1.36
N ALA A 383 5.40 -20.75 1.23
CA ALA A 383 5.99 -20.32 -0.03
C ALA A 383 5.89 -21.43 -1.11
N ALA A 384 6.21 -22.66 -0.74
CA ALA A 384 6.11 -23.82 -1.64
C ALA A 384 4.63 -24.13 -2.01
N PHE A 385 3.68 -23.92 -1.10
CA PHE A 385 2.24 -24.06 -1.39
C PHE A 385 1.74 -23.00 -2.38
N ALA A 386 2.18 -21.76 -2.25
CA ALA A 386 1.89 -20.74 -3.25
C ALA A 386 2.44 -21.14 -4.63
N LEU A 387 3.66 -21.65 -4.68
CA LEU A 387 4.26 -22.18 -5.92
C LEU A 387 3.46 -23.35 -6.47
N ARG A 388 3.06 -24.32 -5.64
CA ARG A 388 2.22 -25.44 -6.04
C ARG A 388 0.87 -24.98 -6.62
N ALA A 389 0.22 -24.02 -6.02
CA ALA A 389 -1.05 -23.47 -6.52
C ALA A 389 -0.88 -22.82 -7.91
N ASN A 390 0.26 -22.14 -8.15
CA ASN A 390 0.61 -21.61 -9.47
C ASN A 390 0.94 -22.74 -10.48
N VAL A 391 1.59 -23.84 -10.04
CA VAL A 391 1.76 -25.06 -10.87
C VAL A 391 0.41 -25.64 -11.26
N GLU A 392 -0.53 -25.76 -10.31
CA GLU A 392 -1.86 -26.31 -10.59
C GLU A 392 -2.65 -25.43 -11.58
N GLN A 393 -2.51 -24.11 -11.48
CA GLN A 393 -3.11 -23.16 -12.43
C GLN A 393 -2.57 -23.34 -13.85
N LEU A 394 -1.25 -23.45 -14.03
CA LEU A 394 -0.62 -23.74 -15.30
C LEU A 394 -0.98 -25.15 -15.82
N ALA A 395 -0.99 -26.16 -14.93
CA ALA A 395 -1.35 -27.52 -15.28
C ALA A 395 -2.80 -27.64 -15.76
N ALA A 396 -3.71 -26.88 -15.18
CA ALA A 396 -5.10 -26.80 -15.63
C ALA A 396 -5.20 -26.23 -17.06
N ALA A 397 -4.43 -25.18 -17.38
CA ALA A 397 -4.37 -24.61 -18.72
C ALA A 397 -3.74 -25.53 -19.74
N LEU A 398 -2.77 -26.36 -19.36
CA LEU A 398 -2.01 -27.24 -20.25
C LEU A 398 -2.57 -28.65 -20.35
N GLY A 399 -3.35 -29.09 -19.37
CA GLY A 399 -3.82 -30.46 -19.22
C GLY A 399 -2.76 -31.45 -18.72
N ALA A 400 -1.61 -30.95 -18.18
CA ALA A 400 -0.50 -31.80 -17.73
C ALA A 400 0.23 -31.15 -16.54
N ARG A 401 0.61 -31.96 -15.54
CA ARG A 401 1.46 -31.55 -14.43
C ARG A 401 2.94 -31.84 -14.72
N PRO A 402 3.89 -31.13 -14.07
CA PRO A 402 5.31 -31.44 -14.23
C PRO A 402 5.66 -32.81 -13.62
N SER A 403 6.40 -33.62 -14.33
CA SER A 403 7.17 -34.75 -13.74
C SER A 403 8.52 -34.24 -13.21
N ARG A 404 9.00 -33.12 -13.74
CA ARG A 404 10.29 -32.49 -13.43
C ARG A 404 10.16 -30.98 -13.53
N CYS A 405 10.74 -30.24 -12.56
CA CYS A 405 10.84 -28.80 -12.55
C CYS A 405 12.31 -28.35 -12.39
N VAL A 406 12.80 -27.49 -13.28
CA VAL A 406 14.11 -26.87 -13.14
C VAL A 406 13.98 -25.65 -12.22
N ALA A 407 14.73 -25.61 -11.12
CA ALA A 407 14.75 -24.51 -10.18
C ALA A 407 16.07 -23.73 -10.27
N VAL A 408 15.97 -22.45 -10.61
CA VAL A 408 17.11 -21.52 -10.71
C VAL A 408 16.93 -20.34 -9.78
N GLY A 409 17.96 -19.51 -9.59
CA GLY A 409 17.90 -18.30 -8.76
C GLY A 409 18.44 -18.49 -7.35
N GLY A 410 18.31 -17.41 -6.53
CA GLY A 410 18.97 -17.34 -5.22
C GLY A 410 18.52 -18.39 -4.22
N LEU A 411 17.21 -18.61 -4.10
CA LEU A 411 16.63 -19.59 -3.17
C LEU A 411 16.95 -21.05 -3.59
N ALA A 412 17.10 -21.32 -4.90
CA ALA A 412 17.48 -22.64 -5.39
C ALA A 412 18.89 -23.09 -4.94
N ARG A 413 19.72 -22.18 -4.42
CA ARG A 413 21.02 -22.51 -3.79
C ARG A 413 20.85 -23.32 -2.52
N SER A 414 19.75 -23.16 -1.79
CA SER A 414 19.45 -23.92 -0.59
C SER A 414 18.93 -25.32 -0.93
N ALA A 415 19.67 -26.36 -0.53
CA ALA A 415 19.22 -27.75 -0.66
C ALA A 415 17.95 -28.00 0.18
N ALA A 416 17.83 -27.32 1.31
CA ALA A 416 16.66 -27.37 2.18
C ALA A 416 15.39 -26.87 1.47
N PHE A 417 15.46 -25.68 0.86
CA PHE A 417 14.35 -25.12 0.12
C PHE A 417 13.93 -26.00 -1.06
N THR A 418 14.91 -26.49 -1.85
CA THR A 418 14.62 -27.28 -3.05
C THR A 418 14.11 -28.68 -2.73
N GLN A 419 14.49 -29.29 -1.58
CA GLN A 419 13.87 -30.52 -1.11
C GLN A 419 12.42 -30.29 -0.65
N ILE A 420 12.16 -29.26 0.16
CA ILE A 420 10.78 -28.91 0.58
C ILE A 420 9.90 -28.63 -0.66
N LEU A 421 10.47 -27.97 -1.66
CA LEU A 421 9.78 -27.71 -2.92
C LEU A 421 9.43 -29.01 -3.66
N ALA A 422 10.37 -29.98 -3.76
CA ALA A 422 10.12 -31.29 -4.38
C ALA A 422 8.99 -32.04 -3.66
N ASP A 423 9.03 -32.06 -2.32
CA ASP A 423 8.02 -32.72 -1.49
C ASP A 423 6.62 -32.09 -1.68
N VAL A 424 6.54 -30.75 -1.74
CA VAL A 424 5.29 -30.02 -1.94
C VAL A 424 4.75 -30.16 -3.36
N LEU A 425 5.61 -30.09 -4.38
CA LEU A 425 5.20 -30.21 -5.79
C LEU A 425 4.87 -31.64 -6.17
N GLY A 426 5.47 -32.62 -5.49
CA GLY A 426 5.34 -34.04 -5.83
C GLY A 426 6.02 -34.41 -7.15
N CYS A 427 7.09 -33.71 -7.52
CA CYS A 427 7.87 -33.98 -8.73
C CYS A 427 9.38 -33.78 -8.51
N GLU A 428 10.21 -34.33 -9.41
CA GLU A 428 11.65 -34.07 -9.39
C GLU A 428 11.95 -32.57 -9.50
N VAL A 429 12.79 -32.03 -8.60
CA VAL A 429 13.34 -30.66 -8.68
C VAL A 429 14.82 -30.76 -9.03
N VAL A 430 15.18 -30.14 -10.17
CA VAL A 430 16.57 -30.16 -10.70
C VAL A 430 17.16 -28.77 -10.55
N VAL A 431 18.35 -28.70 -9.95
CA VAL A 431 19.10 -27.46 -9.75
C VAL A 431 20.34 -27.47 -10.64
N PRO A 432 20.46 -26.52 -11.56
CA PRO A 432 21.66 -26.35 -12.38
C PRO A 432 22.88 -25.97 -11.54
N ARG A 433 24.07 -26.25 -12.07
CA ARG A 433 25.35 -25.96 -11.41
C ARG A 433 25.56 -24.46 -11.26
N GLU A 434 25.16 -23.70 -12.27
CA GLU A 434 25.37 -22.26 -12.31
C GLU A 434 24.21 -21.52 -11.65
N HIS A 435 24.46 -20.97 -10.48
CA HIS A 435 23.41 -20.29 -9.67
C HIS A 435 22.98 -18.94 -10.24
N GLY A 436 23.83 -18.27 -11.04
CA GLY A 436 23.53 -17.04 -11.76
C GLY A 436 22.91 -17.30 -13.13
N ALA A 437 21.89 -18.15 -13.22
CA ALA A 437 21.34 -18.65 -14.48
C ALA A 437 20.98 -17.54 -15.49
N THR A 438 20.51 -16.36 -15.02
CA THR A 438 20.16 -15.22 -15.89
C THR A 438 21.39 -14.66 -16.61
N ALA A 439 22.42 -14.27 -15.87
CA ALA A 439 23.65 -13.76 -16.46
C ALA A 439 24.38 -14.82 -17.31
N PHE A 440 24.31 -16.09 -16.88
CA PHE A 440 24.84 -17.21 -17.64
C PHE A 440 24.04 -17.42 -18.96
N GLY A 441 22.73 -17.36 -18.94
CA GLY A 441 21.89 -17.42 -20.16
C GLY A 441 22.20 -16.28 -21.13
N ALA A 442 22.47 -15.07 -20.62
CA ALA A 442 22.95 -13.96 -21.45
C ALA A 442 24.33 -14.26 -22.06
N ALA A 443 25.26 -14.89 -21.29
CA ALA A 443 26.56 -15.30 -21.84
C ALA A 443 26.42 -16.38 -22.93
N LEU A 444 25.43 -17.30 -22.81
CA LEU A 444 25.11 -18.26 -23.87
C LEU A 444 24.55 -17.55 -25.11
N CYS A 445 23.69 -16.52 -24.96
CA CYS A 445 23.25 -15.69 -26.08
C CYS A 445 24.43 -15.00 -26.77
N ALA A 446 25.39 -14.46 -26.01
CA ALA A 446 26.62 -13.86 -26.55
C ALA A 446 27.44 -14.88 -27.33
N ALA A 447 27.63 -16.06 -26.79
CA ALA A 447 28.40 -17.15 -27.40
C ALA A 447 27.75 -17.64 -28.72
N VAL A 448 26.44 -17.80 -28.76
CA VAL A 448 25.69 -18.17 -29.98
C VAL A 448 25.84 -17.08 -31.04
N GLY A 449 25.65 -15.82 -30.69
CA GLY A 449 25.76 -14.69 -31.66
C GLY A 449 27.17 -14.48 -32.19
N ALA A 450 28.20 -14.90 -31.45
CA ALA A 450 29.57 -14.94 -31.93
C ALA A 450 29.96 -16.22 -32.68
N GLY A 451 29.02 -17.15 -32.91
CA GLY A 451 29.20 -18.36 -33.63
C GLY A 451 29.95 -19.48 -32.90
N ALA A 452 29.98 -19.46 -31.58
CA ALA A 452 30.57 -20.54 -30.76
C ALA A 452 29.69 -21.78 -30.71
N PHE A 453 28.36 -21.59 -30.79
CA PHE A 453 27.36 -22.64 -30.84
C PHE A 453 26.39 -22.38 -32.00
N ARG A 454 25.76 -23.42 -32.48
CA ARG A 454 24.79 -23.34 -33.59
C ARG A 454 23.53 -22.56 -33.21
N ASP A 455 23.02 -22.83 -32.03
CA ASP A 455 21.78 -22.27 -31.50
C ASP A 455 21.76 -22.32 -29.95
N LEU A 456 20.76 -21.70 -29.33
CA LEU A 456 20.63 -21.63 -27.88
C LEU A 456 20.38 -22.99 -27.23
N GLU A 457 19.69 -23.91 -27.90
CA GLU A 457 19.45 -25.25 -27.39
C GLU A 457 20.74 -26.10 -27.33
N SER A 458 21.58 -26.01 -28.37
CA SER A 458 22.90 -26.69 -28.34
C SER A 458 23.82 -26.06 -27.28
N ALA A 459 23.87 -24.73 -27.19
CA ALA A 459 24.65 -24.03 -26.19
C ALA A 459 24.21 -24.39 -24.75
N ALA A 460 22.92 -24.39 -24.46
CA ALA A 460 22.40 -24.77 -23.15
C ALA A 460 22.71 -26.24 -22.82
N ARG A 461 22.39 -27.17 -23.72
CA ARG A 461 22.63 -28.60 -23.54
C ARG A 461 24.10 -28.92 -23.27
N GLU A 462 25.02 -28.21 -23.92
CA GLU A 462 26.46 -28.48 -23.82
C GLU A 462 27.10 -27.80 -22.58
N CYS A 463 26.57 -26.66 -22.14
CA CYS A 463 27.18 -25.87 -21.07
C CYS A 463 26.47 -25.97 -19.70
N VAL A 464 25.17 -26.31 -19.68
CA VAL A 464 24.40 -26.38 -18.43
C VAL A 464 24.63 -27.75 -17.76
N GLY A 465 25.32 -27.72 -16.62
CA GLY A 465 25.51 -28.93 -15.79
C GLY A 465 24.46 -28.95 -14.66
N VAL A 466 24.13 -30.15 -14.20
CA VAL A 466 23.27 -30.38 -13.01
C VAL A 466 24.12 -30.42 -11.76
N ALA A 467 23.76 -29.61 -10.74
CA ALA A 467 24.39 -29.69 -9.41
C ALA A 467 23.68 -30.67 -8.48
N ARG A 468 22.35 -30.62 -8.47
CA ARG A 468 21.53 -31.46 -7.55
C ARG A 468 20.24 -31.89 -8.21
N ARG A 469 19.73 -33.02 -7.75
CA ARG A 469 18.38 -33.54 -8.03
C ARG A 469 17.72 -33.85 -6.71
N HIS A 470 16.49 -33.43 -6.53
CA HIS A 470 15.67 -33.74 -5.37
C HIS A 470 14.43 -34.49 -5.81
N GLU A 471 14.36 -35.76 -5.45
CA GLU A 471 13.14 -36.56 -5.56
C GLU A 471 12.21 -36.24 -4.39
N PRO A 472 10.89 -36.24 -4.60
CA PRO A 472 9.95 -36.05 -3.51
C PRO A 472 9.98 -37.22 -2.53
N ASP A 473 10.08 -36.93 -1.24
CA ASP A 473 9.88 -37.95 -0.18
C ASP A 473 8.38 -38.28 -0.07
N ALA A 474 8.01 -39.52 -0.23
CA ALA A 474 6.63 -39.97 -0.31
C ALA A 474 5.82 -39.63 0.97
N ARG A 475 6.46 -39.75 2.15
CA ARG A 475 5.82 -39.43 3.43
C ARG A 475 5.65 -37.91 3.63
N ALA A 476 6.69 -37.16 3.35
CA ALA A 476 6.64 -35.72 3.42
C ALA A 476 5.62 -35.16 2.42
N SER A 477 5.59 -35.68 1.19
CA SER A 477 4.62 -35.26 0.14
C SER A 477 3.17 -35.54 0.54
N ALA A 478 2.88 -36.66 1.21
CA ALA A 478 1.54 -36.96 1.71
C ALA A 478 1.09 -35.94 2.78
N ILE A 479 1.96 -35.61 3.74
CA ILE A 479 1.70 -34.61 4.77
C ILE A 479 1.53 -33.21 4.14
N CYS A 480 2.41 -32.86 3.20
CA CYS A 480 2.32 -31.57 2.49
C CYS A 480 1.05 -31.47 1.65
N ALA A 481 0.57 -32.56 1.07
CA ALA A 481 -0.68 -32.58 0.30
C ALA A 481 -1.91 -32.29 1.16
N GLU A 482 -1.96 -32.85 2.36
CA GLU A 482 -3.01 -32.56 3.34
C GLU A 482 -2.95 -31.09 3.79
N SER A 483 -1.75 -30.63 4.22
CA SER A 483 -1.52 -29.24 4.61
C SER A 483 -1.86 -28.25 3.49
N PHE A 484 -1.56 -28.58 2.24
CA PHE A 484 -1.88 -27.77 1.07
C PHE A 484 -3.40 -27.59 0.88
N SER A 485 -4.18 -28.66 1.09
CA SER A 485 -5.66 -28.56 0.99
C SER A 485 -6.23 -27.56 2.01
N VAL A 486 -5.72 -27.60 3.24
CA VAL A 486 -6.12 -26.62 4.28
C VAL A 486 -5.64 -25.20 3.91
N TRP A 487 -4.40 -25.08 3.41
CA TRP A 487 -3.85 -23.82 2.95
C TRP A 487 -4.70 -23.20 1.82
N GLN A 488 -5.17 -24.00 0.85
CA GLN A 488 -6.03 -23.53 -0.24
C GLN A 488 -7.36 -22.96 0.30
N ALA A 489 -7.99 -23.65 1.26
CA ALA A 489 -9.23 -23.18 1.88
C ALA A 489 -9.03 -21.85 2.62
N LEU A 490 -7.97 -21.73 3.41
CA LEU A 490 -7.60 -20.49 4.10
C LEU A 490 -7.28 -19.36 3.11
N HIS A 491 -6.52 -19.66 2.06
CA HIS A 491 -6.17 -18.69 1.02
C HIS A 491 -7.43 -18.17 0.31
N ALA A 492 -8.37 -19.05 -0.03
CA ALA A 492 -9.65 -18.67 -0.64
C ALA A 492 -10.50 -17.79 0.30
N ALA A 493 -10.57 -18.13 1.59
CA ALA A 493 -11.30 -17.37 2.59
C ALA A 493 -10.78 -15.93 2.78
N HIS A 494 -9.50 -15.68 2.52
CA HIS A 494 -8.90 -14.35 2.61
C HIS A 494 -9.07 -13.47 1.36
N GLN A 495 -9.48 -14.05 0.21
CA GLN A 495 -9.62 -13.30 -1.05
C GLN A 495 -10.55 -12.06 -0.94
N PRO A 496 -11.74 -12.14 -0.28
CA PRO A 496 -12.63 -10.99 -0.15
C PRO A 496 -12.01 -9.81 0.62
N ALA A 497 -11.06 -10.08 1.52
CA ALA A 497 -10.38 -9.05 2.31
C ALA A 497 -9.26 -8.30 1.55
N ARG A 498 -8.84 -8.78 0.37
CA ARG A 498 -7.72 -8.19 -0.39
C ARG A 498 -7.96 -6.74 -0.79
N GLY A 499 -9.12 -6.41 -1.34
CA GLY A 499 -9.44 -5.05 -1.75
C GLY A 499 -9.39 -4.04 -0.59
N PRO A 500 -10.13 -4.27 0.51
CA PRO A 500 -10.07 -3.44 1.70
C PRO A 500 -8.66 -3.34 2.30
N ALA A 501 -7.92 -4.45 2.37
CA ALA A 501 -6.56 -4.47 2.91
C ALA A 501 -5.56 -3.73 2.00
N THR A 502 -5.67 -3.87 0.67
CA THR A 502 -4.88 -3.10 -0.29
C THR A 502 -5.12 -1.61 -0.11
N GLY A 503 -6.39 -1.19 -0.02
CA GLY A 503 -6.75 0.20 0.24
C GLY A 503 -6.20 0.71 1.58
N HIS A 504 -6.21 -0.13 2.63
CA HIS A 504 -5.59 0.21 3.92
C HIS A 504 -4.07 0.36 3.79
N ALA A 505 -3.38 -0.62 3.19
CA ALA A 505 -1.93 -0.61 3.02
C ALA A 505 -1.46 0.59 2.17
N LEU A 506 -2.14 0.90 1.07
CA LEU A 506 -1.82 2.06 0.24
C LEU A 506 -2.00 3.38 1.00
N ARG A 507 -3.02 3.48 1.86
CA ARG A 507 -3.18 4.66 2.74
C ARG A 507 -2.04 4.76 3.76
N GLN A 508 -1.58 3.66 4.33
CA GLN A 508 -0.46 3.65 5.28
C GLN A 508 0.87 3.97 4.58
N LEU A 509 1.11 3.40 3.40
CA LEU A 509 2.31 3.69 2.60
C LEU A 509 2.33 5.14 2.11
N GLY A 510 1.17 5.69 1.71
CA GLY A 510 1.03 7.10 1.36
C GLY A 510 1.26 8.05 2.54
N ALA A 511 1.02 7.58 3.78
CA ALA A 511 1.32 8.33 5.01
C ALA A 511 2.82 8.30 5.40
N GLN A 512 3.63 7.41 4.79
CA GLN A 512 5.06 7.23 5.07
C GLN A 512 5.95 7.72 3.91
N GLY A 513 5.40 8.42 2.91
CA GLY A 513 6.18 8.96 1.81
C GLY A 513 7.27 9.92 2.34
N PRO A 514 8.55 9.78 1.90
CA PRO A 514 9.60 10.69 2.31
C PRO A 514 9.26 12.11 1.86
N ALA A 515 9.64 13.07 2.68
CA ALA A 515 9.49 14.49 2.39
C ALA A 515 10.06 14.83 1.00
N ALA A 516 9.25 15.47 0.18
CA ALA A 516 9.63 15.90 -1.15
C ALA A 516 10.90 16.76 -1.09
N SER A 517 11.93 16.40 -1.84
CA SER A 517 13.08 17.27 -2.05
C SER A 517 12.63 18.46 -2.91
N ALA A 518 12.71 19.65 -2.37
CA ALA A 518 12.18 20.87 -2.89
C ALA A 518 12.85 21.30 -4.21
N VAL A 519 12.04 21.45 -5.24
CA VAL A 519 12.17 22.66 -6.08
C VAL A 519 11.98 23.85 -5.12
N GLN A 520 12.89 24.80 -5.09
CA GLN A 520 12.80 26.03 -4.28
C GLN A 520 11.61 26.88 -4.76
N VAL A 521 10.39 26.48 -4.40
CA VAL A 521 9.25 27.39 -4.28
C VAL A 521 9.42 28.05 -2.93
N ALA A 522 9.33 29.37 -2.86
CA ALA A 522 9.36 30.10 -1.60
C ALA A 522 8.40 29.41 -0.63
N ARG A 523 8.90 28.95 0.53
CA ARG A 523 8.11 28.21 1.51
C ARG A 523 6.95 29.09 1.97
N PRO A 524 5.69 28.65 1.90
CA PRO A 524 4.58 29.47 2.34
C PRO A 524 4.65 29.72 3.84
N LYS A 525 4.29 30.91 4.27
CA LYS A 525 4.13 31.23 5.69
C LYS A 525 2.83 30.64 6.20
N VAL A 526 2.91 29.82 7.25
CA VAL A 526 1.78 29.12 7.87
C VAL A 526 1.61 29.61 9.30
N LEU A 527 0.44 30.13 9.65
CA LEU A 527 0.05 30.35 11.04
C LEU A 527 -0.75 29.15 11.54
N VAL A 528 -0.23 28.47 12.57
CA VAL A 528 -0.92 27.39 13.27
C VAL A 528 -1.47 27.92 14.60
N ALA A 529 -2.77 28.20 14.63
CA ALA A 529 -3.51 28.68 15.81
C ALA A 529 -4.25 27.53 16.54
N SER A 530 -4.26 26.32 15.98
CA SER A 530 -4.80 25.12 16.62
C SER A 530 -3.76 24.42 17.49
N ASP A 531 -4.20 23.55 18.42
CA ASP A 531 -3.29 22.64 19.07
C ASP A 531 -2.77 21.58 18.09
N MET A 532 -1.45 21.37 18.09
CA MET A 532 -0.78 20.39 17.23
C MET A 532 0.41 19.81 17.97
N ASP A 533 0.65 18.52 17.75
CA ASP A 533 1.80 17.80 18.32
C ASP A 533 3.12 18.19 17.62
N GLU A 534 4.24 17.99 18.30
CA GLU A 534 5.55 18.40 17.78
C GLU A 534 5.96 17.61 16.52
N ALA A 535 5.52 16.34 16.38
CA ALA A 535 5.81 15.56 15.19
C ALA A 535 5.11 16.14 13.94
N SER A 536 3.85 16.55 14.07
CA SER A 536 3.10 17.24 13.00
C SER A 536 3.70 18.61 12.69
N LEU A 537 4.10 19.38 13.72
CA LEU A 537 4.76 20.68 13.54
C LEU A 537 6.12 20.52 12.85
N ALA A 538 6.91 19.51 13.19
CA ALA A 538 8.19 19.24 12.53
C ALA A 538 8.00 18.94 11.05
N ARG A 539 7.04 18.07 10.69
CA ARG A 539 6.69 17.79 9.30
C ARG A 539 6.22 19.05 8.54
N LEU A 540 5.43 19.89 9.19
CA LEU A 540 4.97 21.13 8.55
C LEU A 540 6.13 22.11 8.31
N ARG A 541 7.09 22.21 9.26
CA ARG A 541 8.30 23.01 9.11
C ARG A 541 9.23 22.53 8.00
N GLU A 542 9.15 21.29 7.58
CA GLU A 542 9.92 20.80 6.42
C GLU A 542 9.45 21.41 5.10
N ILE A 543 8.14 21.75 4.99
CA ILE A 543 7.50 22.20 3.74
C ILE A 543 7.07 23.66 3.77
N ALA A 544 7.09 24.34 4.94
CA ALA A 544 6.60 25.69 5.14
C ALA A 544 7.41 26.45 6.20
N GLU A 545 7.28 27.79 6.23
CA GLU A 545 7.69 28.63 7.35
C GLU A 545 6.54 28.68 8.36
N VAL A 546 6.72 28.08 9.56
CA VAL A 546 5.64 27.84 10.52
C VAL A 546 5.75 28.77 11.73
N GLU A 547 4.73 29.58 11.94
CA GLU A 547 4.48 30.29 13.19
C GLU A 547 3.46 29.49 14.02
N TYR A 548 3.87 28.99 15.20
CA TYR A 548 3.01 28.22 16.08
C TYR A 548 2.53 29.06 17.26
N ALA A 549 1.27 29.42 17.26
CA ALA A 549 0.61 30.25 18.25
C ALA A 549 -0.77 29.70 18.63
N SER A 550 -0.81 28.42 19.12
CA SER A 550 -2.07 27.79 19.47
C SER A 550 -2.86 28.62 20.49
N PHE A 551 -4.18 28.55 20.39
CA PHE A 551 -5.09 29.31 21.29
C PHE A 551 -4.82 29.01 22.78
N ARG A 552 -4.39 27.80 23.13
CA ARG A 552 -4.02 27.42 24.52
C ARG A 552 -2.74 28.12 24.99
N LYS A 553 -1.73 28.21 24.13
CA LYS A 553 -0.46 28.89 24.42
C LYS A 553 -0.60 30.41 24.40
N ALA A 554 -1.31 30.93 23.39
CA ALA A 554 -1.48 32.36 23.21
C ALA A 554 -2.51 32.97 24.15
N GLY A 555 -3.40 32.17 24.74
CA GLY A 555 -4.47 32.64 25.64
C GLY A 555 -5.49 33.57 24.96
N ARG A 556 -5.58 33.54 23.63
CA ARG A 556 -6.42 34.42 22.84
C ARG A 556 -7.16 33.71 21.72
N LEU A 557 -8.33 34.23 21.38
CA LEU A 557 -9.12 33.84 20.22
C LEU A 557 -8.94 34.91 19.12
N LEU A 558 -8.61 34.49 17.89
CA LEU A 558 -8.48 35.42 16.76
C LEU A 558 -9.84 35.62 16.08
N ARG A 559 -10.23 36.89 15.89
CA ARG A 559 -11.44 37.30 15.16
C ARG A 559 -11.31 38.74 14.68
N GLY A 560 -12.11 39.18 13.67
CA GLY A 560 -12.16 40.52 13.18
C GLY A 560 -10.79 41.13 12.87
N ASP A 561 -10.48 42.29 13.39
CA ASP A 561 -9.21 43.00 13.17
C ASP A 561 -7.99 42.25 13.72
N ALA A 562 -8.14 41.53 14.85
CA ALA A 562 -7.06 40.70 15.41
C ALA A 562 -6.70 39.54 14.48
N LEU A 563 -7.69 38.94 13.81
CA LEU A 563 -7.45 37.89 12.81
C LEU A 563 -6.73 38.47 11.60
N VAL A 564 -7.17 39.62 11.06
CA VAL A 564 -6.53 40.27 9.91
C VAL A 564 -5.07 40.62 10.20
N ALA A 565 -4.77 41.16 11.38
CA ALA A 565 -3.40 41.47 11.78
C ALA A 565 -2.53 40.21 11.94
N ALA A 566 -3.08 39.14 12.49
CA ALA A 566 -2.35 37.87 12.64
C ALA A 566 -2.09 37.16 11.29
N LEU A 567 -2.90 37.43 10.27
CA LEU A 567 -2.77 36.82 8.94
C LEU A 567 -1.99 37.68 7.94
N GLU A 568 -1.37 38.78 8.36
CA GLU A 568 -0.54 39.61 7.50
C GLU A 568 0.69 38.77 7.03
N GLY A 569 0.88 38.63 5.72
CA GLY A 569 1.93 37.82 5.12
C GLY A 569 1.70 36.31 5.20
N VAL A 570 0.60 35.86 5.80
CA VAL A 570 0.28 34.43 5.99
C VAL A 570 -0.46 33.88 4.78
N GLN A 571 0.03 32.77 4.23
CA GLN A 571 -0.58 32.10 3.07
C GLN A 571 -1.44 30.90 3.47
N VAL A 572 -1.18 30.27 4.61
CA VAL A 572 -1.96 29.15 5.13
C VAL A 572 -2.34 29.42 6.59
N PHE A 573 -3.61 29.35 6.89
CA PHE A 573 -4.13 29.48 8.24
C PHE A 573 -4.66 28.15 8.75
N VAL A 574 -4.09 27.64 9.84
CA VAL A 574 -4.53 26.42 10.52
C VAL A 574 -5.24 26.82 11.80
N THR A 575 -6.55 26.59 11.87
CA THR A 575 -7.40 27.02 12.98
C THR A 575 -8.22 25.89 13.57
N GLU A 576 -8.64 26.04 14.82
CA GLU A 576 -9.54 25.11 15.50
C GLU A 576 -10.79 25.82 16.04
N ILE A 577 -10.60 26.98 16.64
CA ILE A 577 -11.68 27.73 17.31
C ILE A 577 -11.76 29.20 16.90
N ASP A 578 -10.74 29.73 16.21
CA ASP A 578 -10.72 31.14 15.78
C ASP A 578 -11.81 31.39 14.76
N VAL A 579 -12.38 32.59 14.78
CA VAL A 579 -13.54 32.90 13.96
C VAL A 579 -13.12 33.67 12.71
N ALA A 580 -13.21 33.01 11.56
CA ALA A 580 -12.84 33.53 10.25
C ALA A 580 -14.09 33.97 9.46
N GLU A 581 -14.53 35.17 9.72
CA GLU A 581 -15.71 35.83 9.11
C GLU A 581 -15.39 36.40 7.73
N ALA A 582 -16.41 36.52 6.87
CA ALA A 582 -16.31 37.04 5.51
C ALA A 582 -15.53 38.36 5.42
N GLN A 583 -15.83 39.34 6.29
CA GLN A 583 -15.19 40.66 6.31
C GLN A 583 -13.69 40.57 6.61
N ALA A 584 -13.28 39.70 7.56
CA ALA A 584 -11.88 39.51 7.90
C ALA A 584 -11.15 38.78 6.77
N LEU A 585 -11.73 37.69 6.23
CA LEU A 585 -11.16 36.90 5.12
C LEU A 585 -10.95 37.74 3.83
N ALA A 586 -11.88 38.67 3.52
CA ALA A 586 -11.76 39.54 2.36
C ALA A 586 -10.55 40.49 2.44
N ARG A 587 -10.13 40.88 3.67
CA ARG A 587 -8.96 41.73 3.93
C ARG A 587 -7.63 40.99 3.93
N CYS A 588 -7.64 39.66 4.13
CA CYS A 588 -6.43 38.79 4.14
C CYS A 588 -5.99 38.46 2.72
N ARG A 589 -5.30 39.40 2.04
CA ARG A 589 -4.99 39.29 0.59
C ARG A 589 -4.05 38.14 0.24
N GLU A 590 -3.14 37.79 1.13
CA GLU A 590 -2.11 36.77 0.89
C GLU A 590 -2.57 35.36 1.29
N LEU A 591 -3.68 35.27 2.03
CA LEU A 591 -4.24 33.99 2.47
C LEU A 591 -4.69 33.14 1.27
N ARG A 592 -4.18 31.91 1.19
CA ARG A 592 -4.40 30.98 0.09
C ARG A 592 -5.18 29.72 0.49
N VAL A 593 -5.03 29.26 1.72
CA VAL A 593 -5.66 28.05 2.26
C VAL A 593 -6.09 28.29 3.70
N VAL A 594 -7.24 27.76 4.06
CA VAL A 594 -7.67 27.61 5.45
C VAL A 594 -7.76 26.12 5.77
N ALA A 595 -7.05 25.66 6.81
CA ALA A 595 -7.13 24.31 7.33
C ALA A 595 -7.83 24.32 8.70
N VAL A 596 -8.98 23.67 8.77
CA VAL A 596 -9.81 23.66 9.98
C VAL A 596 -9.59 22.35 10.74
N CYS A 597 -9.03 22.43 11.94
CA CYS A 597 -8.82 21.30 12.83
C CYS A 597 -10.12 20.87 13.53
N ARG A 598 -11.17 20.61 12.73
CA ARG A 598 -12.50 20.15 13.17
C ARG A 598 -13.10 19.22 12.12
N GLY A 599 -14.15 18.49 12.49
CA GLY A 599 -14.93 17.66 11.55
C GLY A 599 -15.83 18.51 10.64
N ASP A 600 -16.29 19.65 11.14
CA ASP A 600 -17.08 20.67 10.46
C ASP A 600 -16.45 22.06 10.68
N ALA A 601 -16.56 22.95 9.71
CA ALA A 601 -15.91 24.27 9.76
C ALA A 601 -16.88 25.36 10.27
N VAL A 602 -17.55 25.12 11.39
CA VAL A 602 -18.54 26.06 11.97
C VAL A 602 -17.96 27.43 12.37
N ASN A 603 -16.65 27.53 12.49
CA ASN A 603 -15.91 28.73 12.84
C ASN A 603 -15.31 29.49 11.62
N VAL A 604 -15.54 29.01 10.40
CA VAL A 604 -15.04 29.60 9.16
C VAL A 604 -16.19 29.80 8.19
N ASP A 605 -16.28 30.97 7.58
CA ASP A 605 -17.23 31.26 6.52
C ASP A 605 -16.75 30.59 5.21
N VAL A 606 -17.19 29.35 5.02
CA VAL A 606 -16.80 28.54 3.84
C VAL A 606 -17.34 29.16 2.55
N ALA A 607 -18.52 29.78 2.56
CA ALA A 607 -19.09 30.44 1.39
C ALA A 607 -18.26 31.64 0.97
N ALA A 608 -17.80 32.45 1.93
CA ALA A 608 -16.88 33.54 1.68
C ALA A 608 -15.52 33.02 1.15
N CYS A 609 -14.99 31.95 1.72
CA CYS A 609 -13.78 31.30 1.22
C CYS A 609 -13.95 30.85 -0.25
N SER A 610 -15.08 30.23 -0.59
CA SER A 610 -15.40 29.83 -1.98
C SER A 610 -15.41 31.01 -2.93
N ALA A 611 -16.13 32.11 -2.55
CA ALA A 611 -16.21 33.32 -3.35
C ALA A 611 -14.84 34.00 -3.52
N LEU A 612 -13.95 33.84 -2.54
CA LEU A 612 -12.59 34.37 -2.57
C LEU A 612 -11.57 33.44 -3.24
N GLY A 613 -11.99 32.25 -3.67
CA GLY A 613 -11.09 31.22 -4.25
C GLY A 613 -10.09 30.64 -3.26
N ILE A 614 -10.47 30.52 -1.97
CA ILE A 614 -9.66 29.95 -0.89
C ILE A 614 -10.16 28.54 -0.58
N PRO A 615 -9.42 27.48 -0.89
CA PRO A 615 -9.75 26.14 -0.44
C PRO A 615 -9.80 26.04 1.09
N VAL A 616 -10.84 25.37 1.59
CA VAL A 616 -11.01 25.05 3.01
C VAL A 616 -10.88 23.55 3.20
N VAL A 617 -9.78 23.12 3.80
CA VAL A 617 -9.57 21.71 4.18
C VAL A 617 -9.92 21.51 5.65
N HIS A 618 -10.35 20.29 6.02
CA HIS A 618 -10.79 19.99 7.38
C HIS A 618 -10.30 18.63 7.86
N THR A 619 -10.51 18.31 9.16
CA THR A 619 -9.98 17.09 9.80
C THR A 619 -11.10 16.19 10.32
N PRO A 620 -11.86 15.49 9.44
CA PRO A 620 -12.96 14.63 9.86
C PRO A 620 -12.44 13.43 10.66
N GLY A 621 -13.17 13.08 11.73
CA GLY A 621 -12.83 11.92 12.56
C GLY A 621 -11.62 12.11 13.49
N ARG A 622 -11.02 13.29 13.59
CA ARG A 622 -9.84 13.60 14.42
C ARG A 622 -9.97 13.14 15.88
N ASN A 623 -11.17 13.18 16.44
CA ASN A 623 -11.48 12.83 17.82
C ASN A 623 -12.29 11.53 17.96
N ALA A 624 -12.43 10.75 16.88
CA ALA A 624 -13.31 9.58 16.88
C ALA A 624 -12.86 8.51 17.90
N ASP A 625 -11.57 8.29 18.06
CA ASP A 625 -11.03 7.35 19.04
C ASP A 625 -11.26 7.84 20.47
N ALA A 626 -10.98 9.12 20.75
CA ALA A 626 -11.20 9.72 22.08
C ALA A 626 -12.67 9.65 22.53
N VAL A 627 -13.60 10.02 21.62
CA VAL A 627 -15.05 9.94 21.92
C VAL A 627 -15.51 8.49 22.08
N ALA A 628 -14.95 7.55 21.32
CA ALA A 628 -15.27 6.14 21.47
C ALA A 628 -14.80 5.59 22.83
N ASP A 629 -13.63 5.97 23.30
CA ASP A 629 -13.11 5.58 24.61
C ASP A 629 -13.98 6.13 25.75
N LEU A 630 -14.38 7.40 25.67
CA LEU A 630 -15.32 7.97 26.64
C LEU A 630 -16.68 7.27 26.62
N THR A 631 -17.18 6.93 25.43
CA THR A 631 -18.44 6.18 25.29
C THR A 631 -18.37 4.82 25.99
N LEU A 632 -17.29 4.08 25.81
CA LEU A 632 -17.06 2.79 26.50
C LEU A 632 -16.94 2.98 28.02
N ALA A 633 -16.23 4.03 28.46
CA ALA A 633 -16.18 4.38 29.87
C ALA A 633 -17.58 4.61 30.44
N PHE A 634 -18.43 5.38 29.77
CA PHE A 634 -19.80 5.63 30.17
C PHE A 634 -20.66 4.36 30.23
N LEU A 635 -20.55 3.50 29.23
CA LEU A 635 -21.24 2.21 29.24
C LEU A 635 -20.83 1.35 30.44
N LEU A 636 -19.55 1.28 30.75
CA LEU A 636 -19.03 0.54 31.90
C LEU A 636 -19.41 1.18 33.24
N MET A 637 -19.35 2.51 33.33
CA MET A 637 -19.76 3.25 34.55
C MET A 637 -21.25 3.03 34.86
N LEU A 638 -22.12 3.08 33.84
CA LEU A 638 -23.54 2.79 34.01
C LEU A 638 -23.79 1.33 34.35
N ALA A 639 -23.14 0.40 33.62
CA ALA A 639 -23.30 -1.04 33.82
C ALA A 639 -22.88 -1.48 35.22
N ARG A 640 -21.81 -0.89 35.79
CA ARG A 640 -21.20 -1.29 37.04
C ARG A 640 -21.51 -0.35 38.21
N LYS A 641 -22.34 0.70 38.03
CA LYS A 641 -22.70 1.73 39.03
C LYS A 641 -21.45 2.32 39.72
N LEU A 642 -20.42 2.64 38.91
CA LEU A 642 -19.11 3.03 39.44
C LEU A 642 -19.12 4.37 40.17
N PRO A 643 -19.82 5.42 39.71
CA PRO A 643 -19.89 6.71 40.42
C PRO A 643 -20.48 6.59 41.79
N GLU A 644 -21.60 5.87 41.90
CA GLU A 644 -22.33 5.66 43.16
C GLU A 644 -21.48 4.81 44.15
N ALA A 645 -20.85 3.72 43.65
CA ALA A 645 -19.99 2.88 44.47
C ALA A 645 -18.76 3.65 44.98
N THR A 646 -18.22 4.55 44.15
CA THR A 646 -17.10 5.43 44.54
C THR A 646 -17.53 6.46 45.58
N ALA A 647 -18.70 7.07 45.41
CA ALA A 647 -19.28 8.03 46.36
C ALA A 647 -19.54 7.38 47.72
N TYR A 648 -20.09 6.16 47.74
CA TYR A 648 -20.33 5.38 48.96
C TYR A 648 -19.10 5.18 49.83
N LEU A 649 -17.93 4.94 49.23
CA LEU A 649 -16.69 4.78 50.00
C LEU A 649 -16.23 6.07 50.67
N ARG A 650 -16.64 7.23 50.12
CA ARG A 650 -16.31 8.56 50.67
C ARG A 650 -17.31 9.06 51.70
N GLU A 651 -18.43 8.34 51.91
CA GLU A 651 -19.41 8.68 52.93
C GLU A 651 -18.78 8.66 54.33
N PRO A 652 -19.10 9.63 55.21
CA PRO A 652 -18.57 9.69 56.58
C PRO A 652 -19.05 8.50 57.41
N GLY A 653 -18.24 8.10 58.40
CA GLY A 653 -18.61 7.04 59.34
C GLY A 653 -18.20 5.63 58.93
N GLY A 654 -17.51 5.44 57.81
CA GLY A 654 -16.96 4.13 57.40
C GLY A 654 -15.80 3.70 58.29
N LYS A 655 -15.86 2.47 58.83
CA LYS A 655 -14.79 1.89 59.65
C LYS A 655 -14.02 0.81 58.87
N PRO A 656 -12.70 0.70 59.00
CA PRO A 656 -11.95 -0.43 58.40
C PRO A 656 -12.51 -1.77 58.91
N GLY A 657 -12.74 -2.73 57.98
CA GLY A 657 -13.22 -4.06 58.31
C GLY A 657 -14.73 -4.18 58.62
N ASP A 658 -15.53 -3.11 58.40
CA ASP A 658 -16.99 -3.18 58.58
C ASP A 658 -17.64 -4.09 57.49
N LEU A 659 -17.82 -5.37 57.85
CA LEU A 659 -18.46 -6.38 57.00
C LEU A 659 -19.94 -6.05 56.72
N GLY A 660 -20.63 -5.35 57.63
CA GLY A 660 -22.00 -4.91 57.41
C GLY A 660 -22.09 -3.84 56.32
N ARG A 661 -21.14 -2.87 56.29
CA ARG A 661 -21.00 -1.87 55.23
C ARG A 661 -20.68 -2.55 53.92
N MET A 662 -19.79 -3.55 53.90
CA MET A 662 -19.46 -4.32 52.72
C MET A 662 -20.67 -5.09 52.17
N GLY A 663 -21.42 -5.76 53.04
CA GLY A 663 -22.67 -6.46 52.65
C GLY A 663 -23.69 -5.53 52.01
N ARG A 664 -23.91 -4.32 52.57
CA ARG A 664 -24.77 -3.28 51.95
C ARG A 664 -24.24 -2.86 50.61
N ALA A 665 -22.93 -2.67 50.47
CA ALA A 665 -22.31 -2.30 49.19
C ALA A 665 -22.57 -3.38 48.11
N PHE A 666 -22.39 -4.66 48.43
CA PHE A 666 -22.67 -5.79 47.52
C PHE A 666 -24.14 -5.81 47.05
N ALA A 667 -25.07 -5.59 47.93
CA ALA A 667 -26.51 -5.56 47.59
C ALA A 667 -26.89 -4.34 46.75
N THR A 668 -26.37 -3.13 47.08
CA THR A 668 -26.74 -1.88 46.46
C THR A 668 -26.09 -1.71 45.07
N PHE A 669 -24.81 -2.08 44.95
CA PHE A 669 -24.03 -1.82 43.74
C PHE A 669 -23.88 -3.05 42.86
N GLN A 670 -24.79 -4.03 42.98
CA GLN A 670 -24.85 -5.14 42.03
C GLN A 670 -25.07 -4.58 40.63
N GLY A 671 -24.06 -4.73 39.77
CA GLY A 671 -24.02 -4.24 38.37
C GLY A 671 -24.30 -5.34 37.36
N ARG A 672 -24.12 -5.00 36.10
CA ARG A 672 -24.21 -5.89 34.93
C ARG A 672 -22.86 -5.94 34.22
N GLU A 673 -22.59 -7.00 33.48
CA GLU A 673 -21.48 -7.09 32.54
C GLU A 673 -21.94 -6.61 31.16
N LEU A 674 -21.02 -6.17 30.31
CA LEU A 674 -21.35 -5.92 28.89
C LEU A 674 -21.38 -7.21 28.07
N TRP A 675 -20.79 -8.28 28.59
CA TRP A 675 -20.74 -9.58 27.94
C TRP A 675 -22.13 -10.10 27.62
N HIS A 676 -22.35 -10.44 26.32
CA HIS A 676 -23.66 -10.87 25.77
C HIS A 676 -24.83 -9.89 25.98
N ARG A 677 -24.58 -8.63 26.35
CA ARG A 677 -25.62 -7.60 26.42
C ARG A 677 -25.86 -6.98 25.06
N THR A 678 -27.09 -6.52 24.87
CA THR A 678 -27.47 -5.84 23.63
C THR A 678 -27.19 -4.34 23.73
N VAL A 679 -26.31 -3.85 22.89
CA VAL A 679 -25.97 -2.43 22.75
C VAL A 679 -26.48 -1.93 21.39
N GLY A 680 -27.33 -0.92 21.40
CA GLY A 680 -27.84 -0.27 20.18
C GLY A 680 -27.04 0.97 19.86
N LEU A 681 -26.49 1.03 18.65
CA LEU A 681 -25.76 2.19 18.13
C LEU A 681 -26.64 2.96 17.14
N VAL A 682 -26.93 4.22 17.44
CA VAL A 682 -27.66 5.12 16.53
C VAL A 682 -26.62 5.94 15.77
N GLY A 683 -26.34 5.54 14.53
CA GLY A 683 -25.30 6.07 13.66
C GLY A 683 -24.01 5.25 13.67
N LEU A 684 -23.52 4.87 12.49
CA LEU A 684 -22.25 4.16 12.25
C LEU A 684 -21.25 5.01 11.45
N GLY A 685 -21.21 6.31 11.76
CA GLY A 685 -20.18 7.23 11.27
C GLY A 685 -18.78 6.93 11.87
N ALA A 686 -17.88 7.90 11.85
CA ALA A 686 -16.50 7.74 12.35
C ALA A 686 -16.45 7.24 13.80
N VAL A 687 -17.23 7.84 14.72
CA VAL A 687 -17.28 7.45 16.13
C VAL A 687 -17.98 6.11 16.31
N GLY A 688 -19.19 5.92 15.72
CA GLY A 688 -19.95 4.68 15.90
C GLY A 688 -19.20 3.43 15.49
N ARG A 689 -18.43 3.48 14.41
CA ARG A 689 -17.54 2.38 13.99
C ARG A 689 -16.42 2.09 14.99
N LYS A 690 -15.86 3.12 15.62
CA LYS A 690 -14.83 2.96 16.65
C LYS A 690 -15.40 2.36 17.94
N VAL A 691 -16.62 2.75 18.32
CA VAL A 691 -17.35 2.15 19.46
C VAL A 691 -17.68 0.68 19.17
N LEU A 692 -18.21 0.38 17.97
CA LEU A 692 -18.48 -0.99 17.54
C LEU A 692 -17.23 -1.89 17.61
N ALA A 693 -16.09 -1.38 17.11
CA ALA A 693 -14.83 -2.13 17.14
C ALA A 693 -14.40 -2.50 18.56
N ARG A 694 -14.63 -1.59 19.55
CA ARG A 694 -14.30 -1.81 20.96
C ARG A 694 -15.28 -2.77 21.63
N LEU A 695 -16.59 -2.65 21.34
CA LEU A 695 -17.65 -3.52 21.88
C LEU A 695 -17.45 -5.00 21.50
N ARG A 696 -16.81 -5.29 20.38
CA ARG A 696 -16.45 -6.66 19.99
C ARG A 696 -15.56 -7.35 21.05
N GLY A 697 -14.63 -6.60 21.66
CA GLY A 697 -13.78 -7.14 22.71
C GLY A 697 -14.54 -7.50 24.00
N PHE A 698 -15.78 -6.99 24.16
CA PHE A 698 -16.68 -7.34 25.26
C PHE A 698 -17.68 -8.45 24.88
N GLU A 699 -17.61 -8.99 23.67
CA GLU A 699 -18.55 -9.96 23.13
C GLU A 699 -20.03 -9.52 23.26
N ALA A 700 -20.27 -8.21 23.18
CA ALA A 700 -21.61 -7.62 23.23
C ALA A 700 -22.34 -7.86 21.89
N ARG A 701 -23.64 -8.11 21.95
CA ARG A 701 -24.50 -8.09 20.76
C ARG A 701 -24.75 -6.64 20.36
N VAL A 702 -24.33 -6.24 19.17
CA VAL A 702 -24.44 -4.85 18.74
C VAL A 702 -25.49 -4.73 17.63
N LEU A 703 -26.58 -4.02 17.92
CA LEU A 703 -27.58 -3.56 16.96
C LEU A 703 -27.17 -2.19 16.43
N ALA A 704 -27.43 -1.92 15.16
CA ALA A 704 -27.15 -0.59 14.60
C ALA A 704 -28.31 -0.11 13.71
N TYR A 705 -28.62 1.17 13.87
CA TYR A 705 -29.50 1.91 12.99
C TYR A 705 -28.73 3.08 12.38
N ASP A 706 -28.61 3.08 11.05
CA ASP A 706 -28.03 4.18 10.29
C ASP A 706 -28.85 4.36 9.00
N PRO A 707 -29.57 5.49 8.84
CA PRO A 707 -30.44 5.69 7.68
C PRO A 707 -29.68 5.96 6.37
N VAL A 708 -28.38 6.22 6.44
CA VAL A 708 -27.52 6.53 5.28
C VAL A 708 -26.77 5.28 4.80
N LEU A 709 -26.43 4.39 5.73
CA LEU A 709 -25.75 3.14 5.41
C LEU A 709 -26.79 2.04 5.10
N GLY A 710 -26.62 1.36 3.99
CA GLY A 710 -27.44 0.17 3.72
C GLY A 710 -27.13 -0.99 4.67
N ASP A 711 -28.10 -1.89 4.87
CA ASP A 711 -28.00 -3.05 5.78
C ASP A 711 -26.72 -3.88 5.57
N ASP A 712 -26.30 -4.08 4.32
CA ASP A 712 -25.09 -4.84 4.01
C ASP A 712 -23.84 -4.15 4.50
N ALA A 713 -23.76 -2.82 4.45
CA ALA A 713 -22.63 -2.05 4.98
C ALA A 713 -22.60 -2.14 6.52
N VAL A 714 -23.75 -2.17 7.19
CA VAL A 714 -23.87 -2.37 8.64
C VAL A 714 -23.41 -3.78 9.03
N ARG A 715 -23.85 -4.82 8.30
CA ARG A 715 -23.39 -6.21 8.51
C ARG A 715 -21.90 -6.37 8.27
N LEU A 716 -21.38 -5.76 7.21
CA LEU A 716 -19.94 -5.78 6.90
C LEU A 716 -19.13 -5.07 8.00
N ALA A 717 -19.65 -4.00 8.58
CA ALA A 717 -19.04 -3.37 9.75
C ALA A 717 -19.07 -4.27 11.00
N GLY A 718 -19.93 -5.32 11.02
CA GLY A 718 -20.03 -6.32 12.07
C GLY A 718 -21.02 -5.97 13.17
N ALA A 719 -22.08 -5.22 12.82
CA ALA A 719 -23.26 -4.99 13.64
C ALA A 719 -24.50 -5.62 12.97
N GLU A 720 -25.53 -5.86 13.72
CA GLU A 720 -26.82 -6.34 13.23
C GLU A 720 -27.67 -5.13 12.81
N PRO A 721 -28.03 -4.97 11.52
CA PRO A 721 -28.88 -3.87 11.08
C PRO A 721 -30.32 -4.10 11.55
N VAL A 722 -30.92 -3.09 12.13
CA VAL A 722 -32.29 -3.10 12.61
C VAL A 722 -32.98 -1.75 12.36
N SER A 723 -34.32 -1.74 12.39
CA SER A 723 -35.04 -0.48 12.40
C SER A 723 -34.81 0.29 13.72
N PHE A 724 -35.05 1.60 13.70
CA PHE A 724 -34.91 2.43 14.90
C PHE A 724 -35.77 1.95 16.06
N ALA A 725 -37.03 1.51 15.77
CA ALA A 725 -37.96 0.98 16.78
C ALA A 725 -37.46 -0.34 17.39
N GLU A 726 -36.92 -1.24 16.58
CA GLU A 726 -36.34 -2.51 17.05
C GLU A 726 -35.09 -2.27 17.89
N LEU A 727 -34.23 -1.31 17.50
CA LEU A 727 -33.06 -0.94 18.28
C LEU A 727 -33.47 -0.50 19.67
N LEU A 728 -34.44 0.42 19.79
CA LEU A 728 -34.91 0.93 21.08
C LEU A 728 -35.50 -0.18 21.95
N ALA A 729 -36.35 -1.04 21.39
CA ALA A 729 -37.04 -2.09 22.11
C ALA A 729 -36.13 -3.23 22.60
N GLN A 730 -35.04 -3.51 21.88
CA GLN A 730 -34.17 -4.65 22.18
C GLN A 730 -32.91 -4.26 22.97
N SER A 731 -32.48 -3.01 22.92
CA SER A 731 -31.20 -2.58 23.52
C SER A 731 -31.28 -2.36 25.03
N GLU A 732 -30.32 -2.90 25.76
CA GLU A 732 -30.10 -2.60 27.18
C GLU A 732 -29.33 -1.30 27.36
N PHE A 733 -28.49 -0.96 26.38
CA PHE A 733 -27.77 0.30 26.30
C PHE A 733 -27.97 0.89 24.91
N VAL A 734 -28.34 2.15 24.83
CA VAL A 734 -28.47 2.89 23.56
C VAL A 734 -27.41 4.00 23.54
N SER A 735 -26.58 4.03 22.51
CA SER A 735 -25.54 5.05 22.35
C SER A 735 -25.71 5.83 21.05
N LEU A 736 -25.65 7.15 21.16
CA LEU A 736 -25.93 8.07 20.05
C LEU A 736 -24.61 8.54 19.40
N HIS A 737 -24.52 8.32 18.07
CA HIS A 737 -23.38 8.73 17.22
C HIS A 737 -23.82 9.35 15.90
N ALA A 738 -25.09 9.76 15.82
CA ALA A 738 -25.67 10.38 14.63
C ALA A 738 -25.30 11.87 14.53
N ALA A 739 -25.21 12.37 13.30
CA ALA A 739 -25.13 13.80 13.03
C ALA A 739 -26.50 14.48 13.27
N VAL A 740 -26.47 15.78 13.58
CA VAL A 740 -27.72 16.57 13.68
C VAL A 740 -28.14 17.00 12.28
N THR A 741 -29.34 16.59 11.93
CA THR A 741 -30.06 16.98 10.71
C THR A 741 -31.49 17.35 11.12
N ASP A 742 -32.28 17.90 10.21
CA ASP A 742 -33.70 18.17 10.50
C ASP A 742 -34.47 16.89 10.88
N ALA A 743 -34.09 15.74 10.32
CA ALA A 743 -34.70 14.45 10.61
C ALA A 743 -34.22 13.82 11.95
N SER A 744 -33.02 14.17 12.43
CA SER A 744 -32.46 13.61 13.66
C SER A 744 -32.58 14.52 14.88
N ARG A 745 -32.98 15.77 14.69
CA ARG A 745 -33.20 16.71 15.78
C ARG A 745 -34.36 16.23 16.68
N GLY A 746 -34.10 16.10 17.97
CA GLY A 746 -35.09 15.59 18.94
C GLY A 746 -35.44 14.11 18.72
N LEU A 747 -34.59 13.34 18.05
CA LEU A 747 -34.81 11.91 17.73
C LEU A 747 -35.17 11.09 18.97
N ILE A 748 -34.52 11.39 20.10
CA ILE A 748 -34.79 10.79 21.42
C ILE A 748 -35.70 11.72 22.22
N GLY A 749 -36.95 11.82 21.81
CA GLY A 749 -38.01 12.50 22.53
C GLY A 749 -38.87 11.54 23.34
N THR A 750 -40.00 12.01 23.94
CA THR A 750 -40.89 11.25 24.80
C THR A 750 -41.30 9.91 24.23
N ARG A 751 -41.61 9.83 22.93
CA ARG A 751 -42.09 8.59 22.28
C ARG A 751 -40.93 7.59 22.16
N ALA A 752 -39.74 8.04 21.81
CA ALA A 752 -38.57 7.16 21.68
C ALA A 752 -38.13 6.64 23.06
N LEU A 753 -38.10 7.50 24.09
CA LEU A 753 -37.80 7.09 25.46
C LEU A 753 -38.80 6.08 26.01
N ALA A 754 -40.12 6.24 25.73
CA ALA A 754 -41.14 5.27 26.10
C ALA A 754 -41.03 3.93 25.34
N ALA A 755 -40.48 3.94 24.13
CA ALA A 755 -40.22 2.75 23.34
C ALA A 755 -38.92 1.99 23.71
N MET A 756 -38.06 2.63 24.51
CA MET A 756 -36.87 1.95 25.02
C MET A 756 -37.25 0.84 25.99
N ARG A 757 -36.41 -0.20 26.02
CA ARG A 757 -36.57 -1.29 26.97
C ARG A 757 -36.60 -0.74 28.40
N PRO A 758 -37.62 -1.11 29.27
CA PRO A 758 -37.64 -0.68 30.65
C PRO A 758 -36.31 -1.02 31.38
N GLY A 759 -35.72 -0.04 32.07
CA GLY A 759 -34.42 -0.19 32.72
C GLY A 759 -33.21 -0.15 31.78
N ALA A 760 -33.35 0.30 30.56
CA ALA A 760 -32.24 0.57 29.63
C ALA A 760 -31.46 1.82 30.05
N CYS A 761 -30.26 1.97 29.53
CA CYS A 761 -29.42 3.14 29.72
C CYS A 761 -29.20 3.89 28.40
N LEU A 762 -29.11 5.22 28.46
CA LEU A 762 -28.83 6.10 27.32
C LEU A 762 -27.45 6.73 27.45
N VAL A 763 -26.66 6.71 26.37
CA VAL A 763 -25.38 7.42 26.28
C VAL A 763 -25.43 8.43 25.13
N ASN A 764 -25.11 9.69 25.42
CA ASN A 764 -25.00 10.73 24.40
C ASN A 764 -23.64 11.43 24.48
N THR A 765 -22.73 11.02 23.61
CA THR A 765 -21.44 11.66 23.35
C THR A 765 -21.41 12.35 21.96
N ALA A 766 -22.59 12.47 21.31
CA ALA A 766 -22.72 13.07 19.99
C ALA A 766 -23.07 14.57 20.07
N ARG A 767 -24.36 14.88 20.13
CA ARG A 767 -24.87 16.27 20.18
C ARG A 767 -26.13 16.32 21.07
N ALA A 768 -26.26 17.39 21.85
CA ALA A 768 -27.44 17.61 22.70
C ALA A 768 -28.75 17.65 21.92
N ALA A 769 -28.73 18.27 20.74
CA ALA A 769 -29.91 18.44 19.89
C ALA A 769 -30.59 17.13 19.42
N LEU A 770 -29.96 15.97 19.64
CA LEU A 770 -30.54 14.66 19.38
C LEU A 770 -31.54 14.21 20.46
N VAL A 771 -31.47 14.81 21.67
CA VAL A 771 -32.22 14.38 22.86
C VAL A 771 -33.09 15.52 23.38
N ASP A 772 -34.33 15.23 23.71
CA ASP A 772 -35.17 16.12 24.51
C ASP A 772 -34.80 15.95 26.00
N GLU A 773 -34.04 16.90 26.55
CA GLU A 773 -33.51 16.85 27.92
C GLU A 773 -34.63 16.83 28.98
N ALA A 774 -35.78 17.48 28.73
CA ALA A 774 -36.90 17.48 29.65
C ALA A 774 -37.58 16.10 29.66
N ALA A 775 -37.80 15.51 28.52
CA ALA A 775 -38.37 14.17 28.38
C ALA A 775 -37.43 13.12 28.99
N LEU A 776 -36.11 13.28 28.82
CA LEU A 776 -35.09 12.41 29.41
C LEU A 776 -35.14 12.48 30.95
N ALA A 777 -35.23 13.68 31.52
CA ALA A 777 -35.33 13.85 32.96
C ALA A 777 -36.55 13.12 33.54
N GLU A 778 -37.72 13.18 32.90
CA GLU A 778 -38.95 12.46 33.32
C GLU A 778 -38.81 10.94 33.16
N ALA A 779 -38.20 10.46 32.11
CA ALA A 779 -37.94 9.03 31.91
C ALA A 779 -36.97 8.44 32.96
N LEU A 780 -35.97 9.22 33.43
CA LEU A 780 -35.07 8.84 34.48
C LEU A 780 -35.73 8.88 35.87
N LYS A 781 -36.55 9.91 36.17
CA LYS A 781 -37.30 10.02 37.43
C LYS A 781 -38.36 8.93 37.60
N SER A 782 -39.06 8.57 36.49
CA SER A 782 -40.07 7.50 36.51
C SER A 782 -39.48 6.09 36.61
N GLY A 783 -38.13 5.94 36.40
CA GLY A 783 -37.50 4.63 36.36
C GLY A 783 -37.67 3.89 35.04
N GLN A 784 -38.26 4.53 34.01
CA GLN A 784 -38.30 3.98 32.65
C GLN A 784 -36.90 3.68 32.14
N LEU A 785 -35.95 4.60 32.40
CA LEU A 785 -34.52 4.38 32.18
C LEU A 785 -33.79 4.17 33.51
N ALA A 786 -32.84 3.23 33.54
CA ALA A 786 -32.01 2.96 34.71
C ALA A 786 -30.95 4.06 34.91
N GLY A 787 -30.48 4.69 33.83
CA GLY A 787 -29.51 5.77 33.91
C GLY A 787 -29.19 6.39 32.55
N ALA A 788 -28.53 7.53 32.60
CA ALA A 788 -27.99 8.18 31.41
C ALA A 788 -26.56 8.68 31.61
N ALA A 789 -25.77 8.73 30.54
CA ALA A 789 -24.44 9.36 30.53
C ALA A 789 -24.36 10.38 29.37
N LEU A 790 -24.04 11.63 29.72
CA LEU A 790 -24.10 12.77 28.83
C LEU A 790 -22.77 13.52 28.85
N ASP A 791 -22.20 13.71 27.67
CA ASP A 791 -21.03 14.61 27.47
C ASP A 791 -21.43 15.97 26.87
N VAL A 792 -22.69 16.09 26.42
CA VAL A 792 -23.20 17.26 25.68
C VAL A 792 -24.54 17.71 26.22
N PHE A 793 -24.73 19.04 26.28
CA PHE A 793 -25.91 19.71 26.81
C PHE A 793 -26.41 20.81 25.87
N ALA A 794 -27.71 21.13 25.92
CA ALA A 794 -28.29 22.17 25.10
C ALA A 794 -27.64 23.56 25.34
N VAL A 795 -27.24 23.82 26.58
CA VAL A 795 -26.41 24.98 26.97
C VAL A 795 -25.13 24.45 27.62
N GLU A 796 -23.99 24.81 27.10
CA GLU A 796 -22.68 24.33 27.55
C GLU A 796 -21.80 25.48 28.08
N PRO A 797 -21.21 25.38 29.29
CA PRO A 797 -21.50 24.35 30.29
C PRO A 797 -22.89 24.50 30.89
N PRO A 798 -23.57 23.39 31.31
CA PRO A 798 -24.84 23.48 31.97
C PRO A 798 -24.69 24.18 33.34
N GLY A 799 -25.73 24.91 33.77
CA GLY A 799 -25.75 25.49 35.12
C GLY A 799 -25.77 24.40 36.17
N SER A 800 -25.27 24.73 37.38
CA SER A 800 -25.26 23.77 38.52
C SER A 800 -26.67 23.35 38.98
N ASP A 801 -27.68 24.10 38.58
CA ASP A 801 -29.11 23.86 38.86
C ASP A 801 -29.81 23.08 37.73
N HIS A 802 -29.07 22.58 36.76
CA HIS A 802 -29.64 21.85 35.62
C HIS A 802 -30.35 20.57 36.10
N PRO A 803 -31.62 20.35 35.68
CA PRO A 803 -32.47 19.24 36.19
C PRO A 803 -31.83 17.85 36.07
N LEU A 804 -31.07 17.60 35.01
CA LEU A 804 -30.41 16.29 34.81
C LEU A 804 -29.21 16.10 35.78
N LEU A 805 -28.52 17.17 36.18
CA LEU A 805 -27.39 17.09 37.11
C LEU A 805 -27.82 16.78 38.56
N ALA A 806 -29.08 17.05 38.91
CA ALA A 806 -29.65 16.71 40.18
C ALA A 806 -30.03 15.23 40.35
N LEU A 807 -30.03 14.45 39.24
CA LEU A 807 -30.45 13.06 39.27
C LEU A 807 -29.26 12.12 39.59
N PRO A 808 -29.41 11.20 40.57
CA PRO A 808 -28.30 10.34 41.01
C PRO A 808 -27.91 9.29 39.95
N ASN A 809 -28.79 8.99 39.00
CA ASN A 809 -28.59 8.04 37.89
C ASN A 809 -28.14 8.71 36.59
N VAL A 810 -27.56 9.91 36.67
CA VAL A 810 -26.97 10.64 35.54
C VAL A 810 -25.47 10.83 35.76
N ILE A 811 -24.72 10.45 34.75
CA ILE A 811 -23.29 10.73 34.61
C ILE A 811 -23.14 11.86 33.62
N ALA A 812 -22.46 12.93 34.02
CA ALA A 812 -22.29 14.13 33.20
C ALA A 812 -20.81 14.55 33.12
N THR A 813 -20.39 14.96 31.92
CA THR A 813 -19.08 15.56 31.68
C THR A 813 -19.21 16.82 30.82
N PRO A 814 -18.34 17.82 30.97
CA PRO A 814 -18.48 19.12 30.32
C PRO A 814 -17.86 19.13 28.90
N HIS A 815 -18.39 18.30 28.00
CA HIS A 815 -18.00 18.15 26.59
C HIS A 815 -16.49 17.86 26.43
N VAL A 816 -16.02 16.82 27.12
CA VAL A 816 -14.60 16.41 27.12
C VAL A 816 -14.28 15.27 26.19
N GLY A 817 -15.27 14.71 25.47
CA GLY A 817 -15.10 13.53 24.61
C GLY A 817 -13.98 13.68 23.58
N GLY A 818 -13.75 14.87 23.07
CA GLY A 818 -12.65 15.18 22.14
C GLY A 818 -11.42 15.78 22.80
N ASN A 819 -11.37 15.93 24.14
CA ASN A 819 -10.30 16.65 24.83
C ASN A 819 -9.22 15.69 25.37
N THR A 820 -8.43 15.12 24.45
CA THR A 820 -7.27 14.27 24.79
C THR A 820 -6.00 14.80 24.14
N LEU A 821 -4.84 14.43 24.68
CA LEU A 821 -3.53 14.78 24.11
C LEU A 821 -3.37 14.23 22.68
N ASP A 822 -3.95 13.06 22.42
CA ASP A 822 -3.82 12.37 21.13
C ASP A 822 -4.60 13.06 20.01
N VAL A 823 -5.65 13.82 20.34
CA VAL A 823 -6.42 14.57 19.33
C VAL A 823 -5.55 15.61 18.64
N ALA A 824 -4.62 16.26 19.36
CA ALA A 824 -3.66 17.21 18.77
C ALA A 824 -2.78 16.54 17.68
N ALA A 825 -2.36 15.28 17.93
CA ALA A 825 -1.60 14.50 16.96
C ALA A 825 -2.47 14.06 15.77
N HIS A 826 -3.71 13.60 16.02
CA HIS A 826 -4.61 13.18 14.96
C HIS A 826 -4.98 14.33 14.02
N GLN A 827 -5.36 15.50 14.57
CA GLN A 827 -5.70 16.66 13.75
C GLN A 827 -4.48 17.24 13.04
N GLY A 828 -3.33 17.29 13.70
CA GLY A 828 -2.07 17.75 13.14
C GLY A 828 -1.68 16.93 11.91
N ARG A 829 -1.69 15.60 12.05
CA ARG A 829 -1.39 14.70 10.95
C ARG A 829 -2.30 14.92 9.74
N ILE A 830 -3.64 14.96 9.95
CA ILE A 830 -4.59 15.17 8.85
C ILE A 830 -4.38 16.55 8.20
N ALA A 831 -4.30 17.62 9.00
CA ALA A 831 -4.13 18.98 8.47
C ALA A 831 -2.83 19.14 7.66
N VAL A 832 -1.71 18.58 8.16
CA VAL A 832 -0.42 18.63 7.45
C VAL A 832 -0.47 17.84 6.14
N ASP A 833 -1.13 16.67 6.13
CA ASP A 833 -1.30 15.88 4.90
C ASP A 833 -2.11 16.66 3.84
N GLU A 834 -3.21 17.32 4.24
CA GLU A 834 -4.03 18.14 3.32
C GLU A 834 -3.27 19.35 2.78
N ILE A 835 -2.52 20.05 3.64
CA ILE A 835 -1.67 21.18 3.24
C ILE A 835 -0.58 20.70 2.26
N ALA A 836 0.07 19.58 2.56
CA ALA A 836 1.10 19.01 1.69
C ALA A 836 0.56 18.64 0.30
N HIS A 837 -0.65 18.06 0.22
CA HIS A 837 -1.33 17.80 -1.06
C HIS A 837 -1.51 19.08 -1.87
N LEU A 838 -2.04 20.14 -1.25
CA LEU A 838 -2.24 21.42 -1.93
C LEU A 838 -0.93 22.07 -2.39
N LEU A 839 0.14 21.99 -1.57
CA LEU A 839 1.47 22.49 -1.94
C LEU A 839 2.08 21.70 -3.10
N ALA A 840 1.83 20.40 -3.16
CA ALA A 840 2.26 19.54 -4.25
C ALA A 840 1.39 19.66 -5.52
N GLY A 841 0.37 20.55 -5.53
CA GLY A 841 -0.59 20.67 -6.62
C GLY A 841 -1.55 19.49 -6.77
N GLN A 842 -1.68 18.69 -5.71
CA GLN A 842 -2.58 17.55 -5.64
C GLN A 842 -3.91 17.91 -4.99
N PRO A 843 -5.03 17.29 -5.38
CA PRO A 843 -6.31 17.53 -4.72
C PRO A 843 -6.26 17.03 -3.27
N PRO A 844 -6.71 17.84 -2.30
CA PRO A 844 -6.85 17.40 -0.92
C PRO A 844 -7.97 16.35 -0.81
N ARG A 845 -7.88 15.47 0.19
CA ARG A 845 -8.88 14.41 0.42
C ARG A 845 -10.14 14.95 1.11
N HIS A 846 -9.96 15.97 1.93
CA HIS A 846 -11.00 16.55 2.78
C HIS A 846 -11.11 18.06 2.53
N CYS A 847 -11.77 18.43 1.44
CA CYS A 847 -12.06 19.82 1.07
C CYS A 847 -13.55 20.10 1.15
N LEU A 848 -13.93 21.18 1.87
CA LEU A 848 -15.32 21.56 2.06
C LEU A 848 -15.89 22.34 0.88
N ASN A 849 -15.02 22.95 0.06
CA ASN A 849 -15.38 23.77 -1.09
C ASN A 849 -14.53 23.37 -2.31
N PRO A 850 -14.70 22.13 -2.83
CA PRO A 850 -13.87 21.57 -3.90
C PRO A 850 -13.96 22.34 -5.21
N GLU A 851 -14.98 23.16 -5.43
CA GLU A 851 -15.13 24.06 -6.57
C GLU A 851 -14.02 25.12 -6.66
N THR A 852 -13.26 25.36 -5.59
CA THR A 852 -12.11 26.27 -5.58
C THR A 852 -10.82 25.63 -6.10
N LEU A 853 -10.77 24.31 -6.22
CA LEU A 853 -9.58 23.57 -6.62
C LEU A 853 -9.21 23.71 -8.11
N PRO A 854 -10.17 23.76 -9.07
CA PRO A 854 -9.85 24.02 -10.46
C PRO A 854 -9.19 25.40 -10.63
N GLY A 855 -7.90 25.40 -11.03
CA GLY A 855 -7.12 26.64 -11.19
C GLY A 855 -6.41 27.14 -9.92
N PHE A 856 -6.59 26.49 -8.77
CA PHE A 856 -5.80 26.77 -7.56
C PHE A 856 -4.32 26.45 -7.77
N SER A 857 -3.43 27.37 -7.36
CA SER A 857 -1.99 27.13 -7.36
C SER A 857 -1.31 28.08 -6.37
N PHE A 858 -0.39 27.60 -5.57
CA PHE A 858 0.43 28.44 -4.69
C PHE A 858 1.36 29.40 -5.44
N SER A 859 1.74 29.08 -6.67
CA SER A 859 2.64 29.90 -7.50
C SER A 859 1.94 31.10 -8.16
N LYS A 860 0.60 31.12 -8.22
CA LYS A 860 -0.18 32.24 -8.79
C LYS A 860 -0.77 33.07 -7.67
N SER A 861 -0.64 34.40 -7.72
CA SER A 861 -1.34 35.28 -6.81
C SER A 861 -2.87 35.12 -6.94
N ARG A 862 -3.57 35.21 -5.82
CA ARG A 862 -5.05 35.21 -5.82
C ARG A 862 -5.56 36.41 -6.59
N PRO A 863 -6.53 36.25 -7.50
CA PRO A 863 -7.17 37.40 -8.16
C PRO A 863 -7.76 38.37 -7.10
N ALA A 864 -7.67 39.66 -7.33
CA ALA A 864 -8.35 40.61 -6.47
C ALA A 864 -9.86 40.33 -6.53
N PRO A 865 -10.55 40.19 -5.40
CA PRO A 865 -11.99 39.97 -5.42
C PRO A 865 -12.69 41.17 -6.07
N PRO A 866 -13.76 40.95 -6.86
CA PRO A 866 -14.56 42.04 -7.43
C PRO A 866 -15.11 42.95 -6.34
N VAL A 867 -15.18 44.24 -6.62
CA VAL A 867 -15.65 45.28 -5.63
C VAL A 867 -17.05 44.96 -5.13
N ASP A 868 -17.96 44.56 -6.02
CA ASP A 868 -19.31 44.12 -5.69
C ASP A 868 -19.37 42.84 -4.82
N LEU A 869 -18.35 41.97 -4.89
CA LEU A 869 -18.22 40.82 -4.00
C LEU A 869 -17.86 41.27 -2.57
N LEU A 870 -16.94 42.22 -2.43
CA LEU A 870 -16.57 42.76 -1.12
C LEU A 870 -17.75 43.44 -0.44
N GLU A 871 -18.60 44.19 -1.21
CA GLU A 871 -19.84 44.77 -0.71
C GLU A 871 -20.87 43.73 -0.26
N ARG A 872 -21.03 42.65 -1.02
CA ARG A 872 -21.94 41.55 -0.67
C ARG A 872 -21.45 40.73 0.53
N LEU A 873 -20.15 40.54 0.69
CA LEU A 873 -19.56 39.81 1.82
C LEU A 873 -19.58 40.64 3.10
N GLY A 874 -19.84 41.98 3.02
CA GLY A 874 -20.09 42.86 4.16
C GLY A 874 -21.45 42.67 4.84
N GLY A 875 -22.30 41.72 4.36
CA GLY A 875 -23.57 41.32 4.99
C GLY A 875 -23.37 40.55 6.31
N ALA A 876 -24.47 40.39 7.08
CA ALA A 876 -24.45 39.73 8.38
C ALA A 876 -23.86 38.30 8.32
N PRO A 877 -23.01 37.87 9.28
CA PRO A 877 -22.47 36.50 9.36
C PRO A 877 -23.60 35.46 9.48
N GLY A 878 -23.38 34.26 8.91
CA GLY A 878 -24.35 33.18 8.98
C GLY A 878 -24.65 32.76 10.43
N PRO A 879 -25.81 32.09 10.70
CA PRO A 879 -26.31 31.81 12.05
C PRO A 879 -25.32 31.01 12.91
N ALA A 880 -24.60 30.07 12.36
CA ALA A 880 -23.63 29.26 13.10
C ALA A 880 -22.40 30.06 13.59
N ILE A 881 -21.94 31.04 12.81
CA ILE A 881 -20.81 31.90 13.18
C ILE A 881 -21.26 32.91 14.24
N THR A 882 -22.52 33.36 14.17
CA THR A 882 -23.11 34.32 15.13
C THR A 882 -23.20 33.70 16.55
N ASP A 883 -23.53 32.43 16.64
CA ASP A 883 -23.63 31.73 17.93
C ASP A 883 -22.25 31.53 18.57
N LEU A 884 -21.23 31.16 17.78
CA LEU A 884 -19.85 31.08 18.28
C LEU A 884 -19.26 32.42 18.69
N ALA A 885 -19.62 33.49 17.95
CA ALA A 885 -19.19 34.83 18.29
C ALA A 885 -19.87 35.34 19.60
N ARG A 886 -21.13 34.97 19.87
CA ARG A 886 -21.83 35.24 21.13
C ARG A 886 -21.19 34.50 22.29
N ASP A 887 -20.85 33.21 22.12
CA ASP A 887 -20.18 32.39 23.15
C ASP A 887 -18.77 32.90 23.45
N ALA A 888 -18.03 33.36 22.42
CA ALA A 888 -16.72 33.98 22.61
C ALA A 888 -16.82 35.31 23.37
N ALA A 889 -17.79 36.16 23.02
CA ALA A 889 -18.03 37.44 23.72
C ALA A 889 -18.45 37.25 25.17
N ALA A 890 -19.25 36.20 25.47
CA ALA A 890 -19.64 35.86 26.84
C ALA A 890 -18.45 35.39 27.71
N ARG A 891 -17.40 34.84 27.10
CA ARG A 891 -16.16 34.44 27.76
C ARG A 891 -15.18 35.59 28.01
N GLU A 892 -15.16 36.63 27.15
CA GLU A 892 -14.33 37.82 27.35
C GLU A 892 -14.88 38.75 28.46
N VAL A 893 -16.21 38.81 28.67
CA VAL A 893 -16.84 39.64 29.70
C VAL A 893 -16.69 39.03 31.12
N LYS A 894 -16.29 37.72 31.22
CA LYS A 894 -16.07 37.03 32.51
C LYS A 894 -14.59 36.90 32.92
N ARG A 895 -13.66 37.49 32.18
CA ARG A 895 -12.27 37.76 32.56
C ARG A 895 -12.10 39.23 32.90
#